data_45db702c5b1113e3f50d801b58ee1df3
#
_entry.id   45db702c5b1113e3f50d801b58ee1df3
#
_cell.length_a   1.000
_cell.length_b   1.000
_cell.length_c   1.000
_cell.angle_alpha   90.00
_cell.angle_beta   90.00
_cell.angle_gamma   90.00
#
_symmetry.space_group_name_H-M   'P 1'
#
loop_
_entity.id
_entity.type
_entity.pdbx_description
1 polymer ?
#
loop_
_entity_poly.entity_id
_entity_poly.type
_entity_poly.pdbx_seq_one_letter_code
_entity_poly.pdbx_strand_id
1 'polypeptide(L)'
;MAQPKSVMIMLNAGVAIGALLAGSASAQTQTAASTADAAQVGPATDEAGIDGDIVVTARRREERLLDVPIAITAFTGAQLEASGALDITDLANVTPNVTLETSRGTNSTLTAFIRGVGQQDPVAGFEAGVGIYLDDVYLNRPQAAVLDIYDVERIEVLRGPQGTLYGRNTIGGAVKYVTRRIGVDPTLSIRGTYGSYDQADGVISASTPIGDTGFRIGGAVARLSRGGFGTNLTTGQDNYNKDFWGARGTLQYEAGDSAFFRLSGDYTKDNSNPRGGHRLIPGLVSQTPVLSNVFDSRGGLVAPKQSVEAYGGSFFAELKPAAFLTLRSITGYRKDDSATPIDFDALPAVDVDVPAFYNNEQFSQEVQLLVDAGPVNMLAGLYYLDAKARTVFDVRLPATVTALTFGNVRTNTVAVFGDATLDVTRKLSLSVGGRYTWDDRMSQVQRNVYLGASPFFGGTTAPIARQTDFRGTATFAKFTPRASVSFKPDANNTLYASWSKGFKGGGFDPRGVGTAAPDLNGNGITGAGGDQEDIYNFLSFGPESVESFEAGYKASLFDRRLTLAIAGFHSKYTDVQVPGSVGATVGGIQTFIGITTNAGRARINGIEGEANLTVAEGIAGAGDRINLSGTIGYLDAKYTRFIDARGINVAANRRFQNTPDLTASGTLAYHVPVGSGGAIDASTTLSYRSDSQQFELRTPLLDQPAYALLDANLVYTIDARFSIGVHGKNLTNKRYVVSGYNFLLQNPDTGDYLRTAAGALRPSLGSDGVLTAYYGNPRQVFATLTAKF
;
A
#
# COMPACT_ATOMS: atom_id res chain seq x y z
N MET A 1 -16.79 -39.73 9.40
CA MET A 1 -17.24 -39.97 10.78
C MET A 1 -16.32 -39.21 11.71
N ALA A 2 -16.85 -38.60 12.73
CA ALA A 2 -16.19 -37.73 13.72
C ALA A 2 -15.87 -36.30 13.21
N GLN A 3 -16.78 -35.38 13.46
CA GLN A 3 -16.60 -33.95 13.38
C GLN A 3 -15.61 -33.47 14.46
N PRO A 4 -14.64 -32.62 14.16
CA PRO A 4 -13.96 -31.90 15.21
C PRO A 4 -14.85 -30.75 15.69
N LYS A 5 -15.09 -30.72 16.98
CA LYS A 5 -15.81 -29.66 17.69
C LYS A 5 -15.04 -28.35 17.58
N SER A 6 -15.63 -27.38 16.93
CA SER A 6 -15.20 -25.99 16.99
C SER A 6 -15.22 -25.51 18.44
N VAL A 7 -14.05 -25.26 19.00
CA VAL A 7 -13.94 -24.58 20.29
C VAL A 7 -14.17 -23.09 20.03
N MET A 8 -15.42 -22.71 20.20
CA MET A 8 -15.84 -21.31 20.21
C MET A 8 -15.52 -20.75 21.60
N ILE A 9 -14.32 -20.20 21.76
CA ILE A 9 -13.98 -19.41 22.94
C ILE A 9 -14.58 -18.03 22.72
N MET A 10 -15.78 -17.85 23.24
CA MET A 10 -16.33 -16.51 23.48
C MET A 10 -15.54 -15.86 24.63
N LEU A 11 -14.58 -15.06 24.32
CA LEU A 11 -14.05 -14.09 25.28
C LEU A 11 -15.06 -12.93 25.37
N ASN A 12 -16.04 -13.06 26.23
CA ASN A 12 -16.78 -11.93 26.75
C ASN A 12 -15.84 -11.13 27.68
N ALA A 13 -15.06 -10.22 27.13
CA ALA A 13 -14.39 -9.20 27.92
C ALA A 13 -15.40 -8.11 28.30
N GLY A 14 -16.22 -8.39 29.30
CA GLY A 14 -16.96 -7.39 30.03
C GLY A 14 -15.98 -6.46 30.75
N VAL A 15 -15.93 -5.20 30.32
CA VAL A 15 -15.20 -4.14 31.00
C VAL A 15 -15.95 -3.87 32.31
N ALA A 16 -15.49 -4.48 33.41
CA ALA A 16 -15.86 -4.07 34.77
C ALA A 16 -14.90 -2.93 35.17
N ILE A 17 -15.35 -1.69 35.02
CA ILE A 17 -14.75 -0.52 35.69
C ILE A 17 -15.19 -0.59 37.14
N GLY A 18 -14.38 -1.22 37.99
CA GLY A 18 -14.52 -1.17 39.43
C GLY A 18 -13.72 -0.01 40.00
N ALA A 19 -14.41 1.00 40.52
CA ALA A 19 -13.82 2.08 41.28
C ALA A 19 -13.11 1.56 42.52
N LEU A 20 -11.85 1.94 42.69
CA LEU A 20 -11.14 1.88 43.96
C LEU A 20 -10.56 3.28 44.23
N LEU A 21 -11.38 4.06 44.91
CA LEU A 21 -10.95 5.25 45.69
C LEU A 21 -10.71 4.79 47.15
N ALA A 22 -9.58 5.18 47.66
CA ALA A 22 -9.29 5.64 49.01
C ALA A 22 -8.03 5.02 49.62
N GLY A 23 -7.16 5.91 50.06
CA GLY A 23 -6.08 5.60 50.98
C GLY A 23 -4.91 6.57 50.90
N SER A 24 -5.12 7.78 51.40
CA SER A 24 -4.06 8.76 51.69
C SER A 24 -3.15 8.30 52.83
N ALA A 25 -1.85 8.31 52.60
CA ALA A 25 -0.89 8.39 53.70
C ALA A 25 0.32 9.24 53.26
N SER A 26 0.44 10.38 53.84
CA SER A 26 1.56 11.29 53.79
C SER A 26 2.78 10.74 54.52
N ALA A 27 3.94 10.86 53.95
CA ALA A 27 5.20 10.89 54.69
C ALA A 27 6.22 11.75 53.92
N GLN A 28 6.78 12.67 54.64
CA GLN A 28 7.72 13.74 54.23
C GLN A 28 9.16 13.26 54.07
N THR A 29 9.83 13.93 53.13
CA THR A 29 11.21 14.42 53.09
C THR A 29 12.41 13.46 53.19
N GLN A 30 13.21 13.42 52.18
CA GLN A 30 14.51 14.13 52.20
C GLN A 30 15.24 14.06 50.83
N THR A 31 15.76 15.20 50.46
CA THR A 31 16.61 15.58 49.34
C THR A 31 17.89 14.76 49.25
N ALA A 32 18.20 14.31 48.03
CA ALA A 32 19.59 14.22 47.55
C ALA A 32 19.60 14.41 46.05
N ALA A 33 20.21 15.48 45.60
CA ALA A 33 20.44 15.80 44.18
C ALA A 33 21.42 14.83 43.57
N SER A 34 21.05 14.24 42.42
CA SER A 34 21.96 13.68 41.48
C SER A 34 21.42 14.04 40.08
N THR A 35 22.09 15.02 39.48
CA THR A 35 21.92 15.43 38.10
C THR A 35 22.33 14.28 37.16
N ALA A 36 21.34 13.68 36.56
CA ALA A 36 21.53 12.94 35.30
C ALA A 36 20.57 13.57 34.31
N ASP A 37 21.15 14.22 33.32
CA ASP A 37 20.50 14.88 32.20
C ASP A 37 19.73 13.83 31.39
N ALA A 38 18.47 13.67 31.69
CA ALA A 38 17.50 13.00 30.80
C ALA A 38 16.95 14.12 29.90
N ALA A 39 17.43 14.17 28.69
CA ALA A 39 16.89 15.04 27.64
C ALA A 39 15.40 14.76 27.51
N GLN A 40 14.57 15.65 28.07
CA GLN A 40 13.17 15.73 27.71
C GLN A 40 13.07 16.09 26.24
N VAL A 41 12.60 15.13 25.43
CA VAL A 41 12.13 15.43 24.08
C VAL A 41 10.81 16.18 24.26
N GLY A 42 10.86 17.50 24.19
CA GLY A 42 9.67 18.36 24.15
C GLY A 42 8.83 18.05 22.91
N PRO A 43 7.54 18.46 22.89
CA PRO A 43 6.71 18.32 21.72
C PRO A 43 7.40 18.96 20.51
N ALA A 44 7.42 18.25 19.38
CA ALA A 44 8.01 18.73 18.15
C ALA A 44 7.36 20.06 17.77
N THR A 45 8.11 21.14 17.87
CA THR A 45 7.72 22.43 17.30
C THR A 45 7.68 22.26 15.78
N ASP A 46 6.63 22.74 15.14
CA ASP A 46 6.37 22.76 13.69
C ASP A 46 7.39 23.60 12.88
N GLU A 47 8.63 23.61 13.28
CA GLU A 47 9.68 24.17 12.43
C GLU A 47 10.01 23.16 11.34
N ALA A 48 9.71 23.51 10.09
CA ALA A 48 10.14 22.85 8.86
C ALA A 48 11.69 22.91 8.74
N GLY A 49 12.38 22.47 9.78
CA GLY A 49 13.80 22.32 9.84
C GLY A 49 14.21 20.92 9.42
N ILE A 50 15.01 20.83 8.36
CA ILE A 50 15.73 19.63 7.95
C ILE A 50 16.64 19.07 9.07
N ASP A 51 16.75 19.76 10.19
CA ASP A 51 17.65 19.51 11.32
C ASP A 51 17.03 18.71 12.49
N GLY A 52 15.73 18.41 12.49
CA GLY A 52 15.11 17.58 13.52
C GLY A 52 15.40 16.10 13.30
N ASP A 53 15.78 15.38 14.35
CA ASP A 53 15.85 13.92 14.34
C ASP A 53 14.46 13.37 14.04
N ILE A 54 14.23 12.84 12.82
CA ILE A 54 12.96 12.23 12.45
C ILE A 54 12.73 11.02 13.36
N VAL A 55 11.63 11.06 14.10
CA VAL A 55 11.18 9.97 14.98
C VAL A 55 10.24 9.08 14.19
N VAL A 56 10.48 7.79 14.24
CA VAL A 56 9.67 6.76 13.56
C VAL A 56 9.18 5.72 14.56
N THR A 57 8.13 4.99 14.17
CA THR A 57 7.54 3.94 15.00
C THR A 57 7.65 2.55 14.37
N ALA A 58 8.66 2.36 13.53
CA ALA A 58 8.90 1.15 12.77
C ALA A 58 9.01 -0.13 13.60
N ARG A 59 9.52 -0.04 14.84
CA ARG A 59 9.61 -1.17 15.78
C ARG A 59 8.57 -1.13 16.90
N ARG A 60 7.43 -0.50 16.64
CA ARG A 60 6.34 -0.31 17.64
C ARG A 60 6.77 0.56 18.84
N ARG A 61 7.87 1.30 18.72
CA ARG A 61 8.41 2.26 19.66
C ARG A 61 8.83 3.51 18.91
N GLU A 62 8.78 4.65 19.59
CA GLU A 62 9.35 5.89 19.07
C GLU A 62 10.87 5.80 19.15
N GLU A 63 11.53 5.88 18.00
CA GLU A 63 12.98 5.79 17.85
C GLU A 63 13.43 6.79 16.80
N ARG A 64 14.64 7.33 16.96
CA ARG A 64 15.25 8.16 15.92
C ARG A 64 15.49 7.30 14.67
N LEU A 65 15.21 7.84 13.50
CA LEU A 65 15.44 7.16 12.22
C LEU A 65 16.86 6.58 12.09
N LEU A 66 17.85 7.31 12.62
CA LEU A 66 19.26 6.92 12.65
C LEU A 66 19.51 5.64 13.44
N ASP A 67 18.72 5.39 14.49
CA ASP A 67 18.93 4.31 15.44
C ASP A 67 18.25 2.99 15.05
N VAL A 68 17.32 3.04 14.11
CA VAL A 68 16.52 1.87 13.71
C VAL A 68 17.29 0.96 12.77
N PRO A 69 17.56 -0.33 13.10
CA PRO A 69 18.37 -1.24 12.28
C PRO A 69 17.57 -1.90 11.15
N ILE A 70 16.90 -1.12 10.34
CA ILE A 70 16.21 -1.52 9.10
C ILE A 70 16.27 -0.38 8.08
N ALA A 71 16.10 -0.71 6.79
CA ALA A 71 15.92 0.29 5.74
C ALA A 71 14.52 0.90 5.85
N ILE A 72 14.46 2.21 6.09
CA ILE A 72 13.22 2.98 6.26
C ILE A 72 13.40 4.39 5.71
N THR A 73 12.39 4.87 4.98
CA THR A 73 12.24 6.26 4.57
C THR A 73 11.04 6.85 5.30
N ALA A 74 11.19 8.04 5.86
CA ALA A 74 10.10 8.73 6.53
C ALA A 74 9.93 10.15 5.96
N PHE A 75 8.68 10.55 5.77
CA PHE A 75 8.29 11.87 5.27
C PHE A 75 7.41 12.55 6.30
N THR A 76 7.77 13.73 6.74
CA THR A 76 6.91 14.53 7.63
C THR A 76 5.77 15.19 6.83
N GLY A 77 4.67 15.53 7.50
CA GLY A 77 3.56 16.25 6.88
C GLY A 77 4.01 17.56 6.23
N ALA A 78 4.94 18.30 6.87
CA ALA A 78 5.49 19.54 6.33
C ALA A 78 6.28 19.32 5.03
N GLN A 79 7.10 18.27 4.96
CA GLN A 79 7.83 17.90 3.74
C GLN A 79 6.88 17.51 2.61
N LEU A 80 5.82 16.77 2.91
CA LEU A 80 4.80 16.38 1.94
C LEU A 80 4.03 17.60 1.40
N GLU A 81 3.65 18.54 2.26
CA GLU A 81 3.03 19.80 1.86
C GLU A 81 3.96 20.65 1.00
N ALA A 82 5.21 20.85 1.40
CA ALA A 82 6.21 21.63 0.66
C ALA A 82 6.52 21.03 -0.71
N SER A 83 6.53 19.70 -0.84
CA SER A 83 6.74 19.02 -2.12
C SER A 83 5.50 18.99 -3.02
N GLY A 84 4.35 19.49 -2.55
CA GLY A 84 3.09 19.40 -3.27
C GLY A 84 2.63 17.97 -3.52
N ALA A 85 2.93 17.05 -2.61
CA ALA A 85 2.47 15.67 -2.72
C ALA A 85 0.96 15.58 -2.56
N LEU A 86 0.29 14.84 -3.45
CA LEU A 86 -1.17 14.75 -3.52
C LEU A 86 -1.68 13.51 -2.77
N ASP A 87 -1.06 12.37 -2.98
CA ASP A 87 -1.37 11.10 -2.33
C ASP A 87 -0.10 10.25 -2.13
N ILE A 88 -0.25 9.07 -1.54
CA ILE A 88 0.89 8.19 -1.23
C ILE A 88 1.62 7.67 -2.47
N THR A 89 1.05 7.75 -3.67
CA THR A 89 1.73 7.30 -4.89
C THR A 89 2.90 8.21 -5.28
N ASP A 90 2.86 9.49 -4.88
CA ASP A 90 3.95 10.43 -5.12
C ASP A 90 5.25 10.03 -4.40
N LEU A 91 5.15 9.32 -3.27
CA LEU A 91 6.30 8.87 -2.47
C LEU A 91 7.18 7.87 -3.22
N ALA A 92 6.59 7.13 -4.16
CA ALA A 92 7.32 6.17 -4.97
C ALA A 92 8.42 6.83 -5.82
N ASN A 93 8.27 8.11 -6.18
CA ASN A 93 9.25 8.83 -7.00
C ASN A 93 10.54 9.18 -6.25
N VAL A 94 10.49 9.19 -4.91
CA VAL A 94 11.59 9.58 -4.03
C VAL A 94 11.97 8.52 -3.00
N THR A 95 11.43 7.29 -3.15
CA THR A 95 11.76 6.15 -2.27
C THR A 95 12.43 5.03 -3.09
N PRO A 96 13.60 4.52 -2.68
CA PRO A 96 14.31 3.48 -3.42
C PRO A 96 13.52 2.17 -3.51
N ASN A 97 13.49 1.54 -4.69
CA ASN A 97 12.90 0.22 -4.93
C ASN A 97 11.43 0.08 -4.50
N VAL A 98 10.67 1.18 -4.57
CA VAL A 98 9.25 1.23 -4.23
C VAL A 98 8.43 1.62 -5.45
N THR A 99 7.34 0.89 -5.69
CA THR A 99 6.30 1.21 -6.67
C THR A 99 4.98 1.28 -5.92
N LEU A 100 4.35 2.45 -5.93
CA LEU A 100 3.01 2.71 -5.43
C LEU A 100 2.23 3.36 -6.56
N GLU A 101 1.18 2.71 -7.02
CA GLU A 101 0.43 3.13 -8.19
C GLU A 101 -1.06 2.87 -7.99
N THR A 102 -1.88 3.65 -8.66
CA THR A 102 -3.31 3.35 -8.75
C THR A 102 -3.52 2.15 -9.66
N SER A 103 -4.29 1.17 -9.19
CA SER A 103 -4.55 -0.05 -9.95
C SER A 103 -5.45 0.21 -11.15
N ARG A 104 -4.91 0.07 -12.35
CA ARG A 104 -5.62 -0.01 -13.65
C ARG A 104 -6.69 1.08 -13.81
N GLY A 105 -7.94 0.70 -14.12
CA GLY A 105 -9.07 1.62 -14.34
C GLY A 105 -9.68 2.23 -13.07
N THR A 106 -9.18 1.89 -11.87
CA THR A 106 -9.68 2.45 -10.60
C THR A 106 -8.93 3.72 -10.20
N ASN A 107 -9.45 4.48 -9.23
CA ASN A 107 -8.81 5.70 -8.74
C ASN A 107 -8.21 5.56 -7.32
N SER A 108 -8.77 4.71 -6.48
CA SER A 108 -8.41 4.59 -5.07
C SER A 108 -7.96 3.18 -4.66
N THR A 109 -7.88 2.24 -5.60
CA THR A 109 -7.28 0.92 -5.35
C THR A 109 -5.78 0.99 -5.53
N LEU A 110 -5.02 0.58 -4.52
CA LEU A 110 -3.56 0.66 -4.52
C LEU A 110 -2.91 -0.60 -5.08
N THR A 111 -1.96 -0.44 -5.97
CA THR A 111 -0.95 -1.45 -6.35
C THR A 111 0.38 -1.06 -5.69
N ALA A 112 0.94 -1.95 -4.88
CA ALA A 112 2.17 -1.70 -4.14
C ALA A 112 3.19 -2.82 -4.31
N PHE A 113 4.43 -2.42 -4.64
CA PHE A 113 5.59 -3.31 -4.68
C PHE A 113 6.75 -2.66 -3.95
N ILE A 114 7.44 -3.41 -3.10
CA ILE A 114 8.68 -3.01 -2.44
C ILE A 114 9.72 -4.10 -2.69
N ARG A 115 10.88 -3.71 -3.23
CA ARG A 115 11.97 -4.65 -3.60
C ARG A 115 11.49 -5.79 -4.50
N GLY A 116 10.58 -5.50 -5.42
CA GLY A 116 10.01 -6.48 -6.35
C GLY A 116 8.91 -7.38 -5.77
N VAL A 117 8.56 -7.22 -4.51
CA VAL A 117 7.53 -8.03 -3.84
C VAL A 117 6.24 -7.24 -3.71
N GLY A 118 5.16 -7.73 -4.28
CA GLY A 118 3.86 -7.05 -4.28
C GLY A 118 2.74 -7.90 -4.83
N GLN A 119 1.59 -7.28 -5.11
CA GLN A 119 0.43 -7.90 -5.76
C GLN A 119 -0.32 -6.85 -6.56
N GLN A 120 -0.60 -7.15 -7.82
CA GLN A 120 -1.31 -6.25 -8.73
C GLN A 120 -2.82 -6.50 -8.77
N ASP A 121 -3.27 -7.73 -8.49
CA ASP A 121 -4.67 -8.12 -8.61
C ASP A 121 -5.44 -7.85 -7.32
N PRO A 122 -6.49 -6.98 -7.33
CA PRO A 122 -7.23 -6.61 -6.14
C PRO A 122 -8.38 -7.56 -5.77
N VAL A 123 -8.55 -8.69 -6.48
CA VAL A 123 -9.65 -9.63 -6.29
C VAL A 123 -9.58 -10.31 -4.91
N ALA A 124 -10.73 -10.55 -4.27
CA ALA A 124 -10.80 -11.29 -3.02
C ALA A 124 -10.15 -12.67 -3.17
N GLY A 125 -9.35 -13.08 -2.19
CA GLY A 125 -8.54 -14.30 -2.25
C GLY A 125 -7.06 -14.03 -2.44
N PHE A 126 -6.68 -12.91 -3.08
CA PHE A 126 -5.29 -12.48 -3.19
C PHE A 126 -4.93 -11.51 -2.07
N GLU A 127 -3.77 -11.71 -1.50
CA GLU A 127 -3.25 -10.89 -0.42
C GLU A 127 -2.16 -9.95 -0.94
N ALA A 128 -2.06 -8.77 -0.33
CA ALA A 128 -0.98 -7.84 -0.64
C ALA A 128 0.40 -8.39 -0.21
N GLY A 129 1.46 -8.01 -0.91
CA GLY A 129 2.85 -8.28 -0.49
C GLY A 129 3.43 -7.15 0.36
N VAL A 130 2.77 -6.00 0.37
CA VAL A 130 3.11 -4.80 1.14
C VAL A 130 1.95 -4.45 2.05
N GLY A 131 2.22 -4.30 3.35
CA GLY A 131 1.20 -3.92 4.33
C GLY A 131 0.96 -2.42 4.32
N ILE A 132 -0.32 -2.01 4.30
CA ILE A 132 -0.70 -0.60 4.42
C ILE A 132 -1.36 -0.41 5.79
N TYR A 133 -0.94 0.62 6.51
CA TYR A 133 -1.41 0.92 7.87
C TYR A 133 -1.88 2.35 7.98
N LEU A 134 -3.03 2.55 8.61
CA LEU A 134 -3.52 3.85 9.04
C LEU A 134 -3.56 3.85 10.59
N ASP A 135 -2.75 4.69 11.23
CA ASP A 135 -2.62 4.76 12.69
C ASP A 135 -2.47 3.37 13.36
N ASP A 136 -1.53 2.56 12.85
CA ASP A 136 -1.26 1.19 13.27
C ASP A 136 -2.37 0.15 12.99
N VAL A 137 -3.51 0.53 12.42
CA VAL A 137 -4.54 -0.38 11.94
C VAL A 137 -4.21 -0.86 10.54
N TYR A 138 -4.03 -2.16 10.36
CA TYR A 138 -3.78 -2.79 9.06
C TYR A 138 -5.00 -2.64 8.13
N LEU A 139 -4.79 -2.20 6.89
CA LEU A 139 -5.79 -2.22 5.82
C LEU A 139 -5.67 -3.54 5.06
N ASN A 140 -6.61 -4.45 5.29
CA ASN A 140 -6.55 -5.82 4.77
C ASN A 140 -6.72 -5.89 3.24
N ARG A 141 -7.29 -4.85 2.62
CA ARG A 141 -7.58 -4.83 1.19
C ARG A 141 -7.02 -3.56 0.52
N PRO A 142 -6.67 -3.64 -0.77
CA PRO A 142 -6.10 -2.51 -1.51
C PRO A 142 -7.13 -1.46 -1.95
N GLN A 143 -8.44 -1.77 -1.90
CA GLN A 143 -9.49 -0.80 -2.19
C GLN A 143 -9.45 0.33 -1.15
N ALA A 144 -9.66 1.56 -1.59
CA ALA A 144 -9.55 2.78 -0.77
C ALA A 144 -8.19 2.95 -0.05
N ALA A 145 -7.13 2.27 -0.51
CA ALA A 145 -5.79 2.33 0.08
C ALA A 145 -4.84 3.32 -0.61
N VAL A 146 -5.27 4.02 -1.67
CA VAL A 146 -4.60 5.23 -2.16
C VAL A 146 -5.01 6.37 -1.24
N LEU A 147 -4.19 6.59 -0.20
CA LEU A 147 -4.48 7.57 0.84
C LEU A 147 -4.06 8.96 0.39
N ASP A 148 -5.02 9.89 0.33
CA ASP A 148 -4.76 11.30 0.04
C ASP A 148 -4.04 11.98 1.21
N ILE A 149 -3.19 12.97 0.90
CA ILE A 149 -2.36 13.67 1.89
C ILE A 149 -3.12 14.88 2.44
N TYR A 150 -3.83 14.63 3.54
CA TYR A 150 -4.45 15.66 4.37
C TYR A 150 -4.37 15.24 5.84
N ASP A 151 -4.08 16.17 6.76
CA ASP A 151 -3.96 15.93 8.19
C ASP A 151 -2.99 14.79 8.56
N VAL A 152 -1.84 14.77 7.88
CA VAL A 152 -0.76 13.80 8.06
C VAL A 152 0.28 14.35 9.02
N GLU A 153 0.72 13.55 9.98
CA GLU A 153 1.92 13.82 10.75
C GLU A 153 3.17 13.34 10.02
N ARG A 154 3.14 12.08 9.57
CA ARG A 154 4.22 11.46 8.78
C ARG A 154 3.77 10.22 8.04
N ILE A 155 4.55 9.82 7.03
CA ILE A 155 4.42 8.54 6.35
C ILE A 155 5.75 7.82 6.45
N GLU A 156 5.72 6.57 6.91
CA GLU A 156 6.90 5.71 7.05
C GLU A 156 6.83 4.58 6.02
N VAL A 157 7.90 4.39 5.23
CA VAL A 157 8.03 3.29 4.26
C VAL A 157 9.12 2.35 4.75
N LEU A 158 8.72 1.20 5.28
CA LEU A 158 9.61 0.16 5.78
C LEU A 158 9.87 -0.83 4.65
N ARG A 159 11.13 -1.09 4.34
CA ARG A 159 11.54 -1.98 3.24
C ARG A 159 12.10 -3.29 3.78
N GLY A 160 11.80 -4.38 3.07
CA GLY A 160 12.13 -5.73 3.47
C GLY A 160 11.10 -6.36 4.43
N PRO A 161 11.22 -7.67 4.73
CA PRO A 161 10.21 -8.41 5.48
C PRO A 161 9.97 -7.87 6.89
N GLN A 162 8.71 -7.55 7.19
CA GLN A 162 8.26 -7.04 8.49
C GLN A 162 7.36 -8.05 9.24
N GLY A 163 7.44 -9.34 8.89
CA GLY A 163 6.52 -10.38 9.36
C GLY A 163 6.46 -10.56 10.88
N THR A 164 7.51 -10.23 11.62
CA THR A 164 7.57 -10.40 13.07
C THR A 164 6.69 -9.39 13.81
N LEU A 165 6.79 -8.10 13.51
CA LEU A 165 6.07 -7.04 14.22
C LEU A 165 4.76 -6.64 13.55
N TYR A 166 4.70 -6.72 12.23
CA TYR A 166 3.54 -6.30 11.44
C TYR A 166 2.69 -7.48 10.96
N GLY A 167 3.27 -8.68 10.94
CA GLY A 167 2.54 -9.92 10.66
C GLY A 167 2.50 -10.28 9.19
N ARG A 168 1.43 -10.97 8.81
CA ARG A 168 1.23 -11.47 7.44
C ARG A 168 1.18 -10.33 6.42
N ASN A 169 1.46 -10.66 5.17
CA ASN A 169 1.31 -9.72 4.03
C ASN A 169 2.24 -8.50 4.08
N THR A 170 3.35 -8.62 4.79
CA THR A 170 4.39 -7.58 4.89
C THR A 170 5.74 -8.16 4.46
N ILE A 171 5.73 -9.03 3.45
CA ILE A 171 6.94 -9.71 2.97
C ILE A 171 7.85 -8.81 2.12
N GLY A 172 7.30 -7.82 1.43
CA GLY A 172 8.05 -6.78 0.74
C GLY A 172 8.37 -5.60 1.65
N GLY A 173 7.48 -5.30 2.58
CA GLY A 173 7.59 -4.14 3.46
C GLY A 173 6.24 -3.66 3.97
N ALA A 174 6.23 -2.43 4.50
CA ALA A 174 5.01 -1.78 4.98
C ALA A 174 5.05 -0.27 4.72
N VAL A 175 3.89 0.32 4.48
CA VAL A 175 3.67 1.77 4.43
C VAL A 175 2.75 2.14 5.59
N LYS A 176 3.21 3.04 6.46
CA LYS A 176 2.45 3.54 7.60
C LYS A 176 2.08 5.00 7.36
N TYR A 177 0.80 5.27 7.32
CA TYR A 177 0.24 6.61 7.33
C TYR A 177 -0.15 6.96 8.77
N VAL A 178 0.54 7.93 9.35
CA VAL A 178 0.33 8.37 10.74
C VAL A 178 -0.36 9.72 10.70
N THR A 179 -1.52 9.81 11.33
CA THR A 179 -2.29 11.05 11.39
C THR A 179 -1.80 11.93 12.52
N ARG A 180 -2.05 13.23 12.41
CA ARG A 180 -1.57 14.23 13.35
C ARG A 180 -2.05 13.95 14.79
N ARG A 181 -1.14 14.03 15.75
CA ARG A 181 -1.45 14.01 17.17
C ARG A 181 -1.93 15.40 17.60
N ILE A 182 -2.97 15.45 18.44
CA ILE A 182 -3.51 16.72 18.92
C ILE A 182 -2.61 17.28 20.02
N GLY A 183 -2.08 18.48 19.79
CA GLY A 183 -1.23 19.20 20.72
C GLY A 183 -2.02 19.86 21.88
N VAL A 184 -1.28 20.57 22.73
CA VAL A 184 -1.87 21.30 23.90
C VAL A 184 -2.47 22.65 23.48
N ASP A 185 -2.03 23.21 22.38
CA ASP A 185 -2.51 24.51 21.89
C ASP A 185 -3.62 24.31 20.86
N PRO A 186 -4.62 25.19 20.82
CA PRO A 186 -5.60 25.24 19.74
C PRO A 186 -4.93 25.48 18.39
N THR A 187 -5.36 24.75 17.37
CA THR A 187 -4.86 24.91 16.01
C THR A 187 -6.01 24.98 15.01
N LEU A 188 -5.86 25.80 13.99
CA LEU A 188 -6.72 25.83 12.82
C LEU A 188 -5.84 25.96 11.58
N SER A 189 -5.98 25.05 10.64
CA SER A 189 -5.30 25.12 9.34
C SER A 189 -6.34 25.08 8.22
N ILE A 190 -6.23 26.00 7.29
CA ILE A 190 -7.07 26.07 6.09
C ILE A 190 -6.14 26.09 4.90
N ARG A 191 -6.30 25.14 3.98
CA ARG A 191 -5.53 25.07 2.73
C ARG A 191 -6.48 25.03 1.55
N GLY A 192 -6.28 25.95 0.62
CA GLY A 192 -6.92 25.98 -0.69
C GLY A 192 -5.91 25.67 -1.78
N THR A 193 -6.29 24.91 -2.79
CA THR A 193 -5.46 24.60 -3.97
C THR A 193 -6.25 24.91 -5.23
N TYR A 194 -5.61 25.58 -6.21
CA TYR A 194 -6.17 25.80 -7.53
C TYR A 194 -5.11 25.56 -8.61
N GLY A 195 -5.48 24.88 -9.68
CA GLY A 195 -4.48 24.50 -10.68
C GLY A 195 -5.00 23.98 -12.01
N SER A 196 -4.10 23.38 -12.75
CA SER A 196 -4.36 22.77 -14.05
C SER A 196 -5.52 21.78 -13.99
N TYR A 197 -6.26 21.67 -15.08
CA TYR A 197 -7.44 20.79 -15.21
C TYR A 197 -8.55 21.16 -14.22
N ASP A 198 -8.73 22.45 -13.97
CA ASP A 198 -9.77 22.98 -13.05
C ASP A 198 -9.66 22.36 -11.64
N GLN A 199 -8.43 22.08 -11.20
CA GLN A 199 -8.19 21.60 -9.85
C GLN A 199 -8.64 22.66 -8.85
N ALA A 200 -9.48 22.25 -7.89
CA ALA A 200 -9.96 23.11 -6.81
C ALA A 200 -10.14 22.27 -5.54
N ASP A 201 -9.14 22.31 -4.65
CA ASP A 201 -9.15 21.54 -3.42
C ASP A 201 -9.30 22.47 -2.22
N GLY A 202 -9.97 21.97 -1.18
CA GLY A 202 -10.08 22.62 0.12
C GLY A 202 -9.86 21.62 1.24
N VAL A 203 -8.97 21.96 2.16
CA VAL A 203 -8.71 21.18 3.38
C VAL A 203 -8.80 22.09 4.58
N ILE A 204 -9.57 21.70 5.57
CA ILE A 204 -9.68 22.39 6.86
C ILE A 204 -9.37 21.37 7.94
N SER A 205 -8.44 21.69 8.84
CA SER A 205 -8.17 20.90 10.03
C SER A 205 -8.14 21.81 11.24
N ALA A 206 -8.71 21.33 12.35
CA ALA A 206 -8.74 22.07 13.61
C ALA A 206 -8.59 21.13 14.78
N SER A 207 -7.95 21.60 15.85
CA SER A 207 -7.88 20.90 17.13
C SER A 207 -7.83 21.85 18.29
N THR A 208 -8.33 21.40 19.46
CA THR A 208 -8.31 22.21 20.66
C THR A 208 -8.32 21.32 21.90
N PRO A 209 -7.66 21.73 22.99
CA PRO A 209 -7.89 21.15 24.30
C PRO A 209 -9.29 21.53 24.83
N ILE A 210 -9.88 20.69 25.70
CA ILE A 210 -11.16 20.94 26.38
C ILE A 210 -10.87 21.37 27.81
N GLY A 211 -10.60 22.67 28.00
CA GLY A 211 -10.14 23.19 29.28
C GLY A 211 -8.91 22.44 29.80
N ASP A 212 -8.80 22.35 31.14
CA ASP A 212 -7.71 21.62 31.82
C ASP A 212 -8.07 20.15 32.14
N THR A 213 -8.98 19.55 31.36
CA THR A 213 -9.52 18.21 31.65
C THR A 213 -8.61 17.07 31.19
N GLY A 214 -7.57 17.36 30.38
CA GLY A 214 -6.76 16.37 29.70
C GLY A 214 -7.40 15.84 28.40
N PHE A 215 -8.65 16.21 28.11
CA PHE A 215 -9.29 15.89 26.83
C PHE A 215 -8.91 16.89 25.74
N ARG A 216 -8.72 16.37 24.53
CA ARG A 216 -8.47 17.17 23.33
C ARG A 216 -9.34 16.61 22.20
N ILE A 217 -9.87 17.50 21.38
CA ILE A 217 -10.68 17.14 20.20
C ILE A 217 -10.10 17.78 18.96
N GLY A 218 -10.13 17.08 17.86
CA GLY A 218 -9.69 17.60 16.57
C GLY A 218 -10.32 16.86 15.42
N GLY A 219 -10.11 17.39 14.22
CA GLY A 219 -10.56 16.75 13.01
C GLY A 219 -10.15 17.52 11.77
N ALA A 220 -10.37 16.88 10.64
CA ALA A 220 -10.10 17.44 9.33
C ALA A 220 -11.22 17.08 8.34
N VAL A 221 -11.47 17.99 7.39
CA VAL A 221 -12.36 17.77 6.24
C VAL A 221 -11.60 18.16 4.99
N ALA A 222 -11.65 17.32 3.97
CA ALA A 222 -11.03 17.55 2.68
C ALA A 222 -12.06 17.40 1.56
N ARG A 223 -12.06 18.36 0.64
CA ARG A 223 -12.71 18.28 -0.67
C ARG A 223 -11.63 18.40 -1.73
N LEU A 224 -11.40 17.32 -2.48
CA LEU A 224 -10.43 17.32 -3.56
C LEU A 224 -11.16 17.17 -4.89
N SER A 225 -10.94 18.10 -5.82
CA SER A 225 -11.66 18.15 -7.07
C SER A 225 -10.72 18.55 -8.21
N ARG A 226 -10.81 17.84 -9.32
CA ARG A 226 -10.06 18.12 -10.52
C ARG A 226 -10.78 17.54 -11.74
N GLY A 227 -10.80 18.27 -12.85
CA GLY A 227 -11.28 17.76 -14.14
C GLY A 227 -10.41 16.62 -14.69
N GLY A 228 -10.85 16.04 -15.79
CA GLY A 228 -10.17 14.92 -16.44
C GLY A 228 -8.85 15.33 -17.12
N PHE A 229 -7.95 14.37 -17.28
CA PHE A 229 -6.79 14.54 -18.17
C PHE A 229 -7.15 14.29 -19.64
N GLY A 230 -8.26 13.61 -19.88
CA GLY A 230 -8.84 13.29 -21.17
C GLY A 230 -10.33 13.01 -21.03
N THR A 231 -10.95 12.59 -22.12
CA THR A 231 -12.39 12.38 -22.23
C THR A 231 -12.70 11.01 -22.81
N ASN A 232 -13.72 10.35 -22.29
CA ASN A 232 -14.32 9.21 -22.94
C ASN A 232 -15.20 9.71 -24.10
N LEU A 233 -14.76 9.48 -25.34
CA LEU A 233 -15.41 10.01 -26.55
C LEU A 233 -16.77 9.35 -26.85
N THR A 234 -17.11 8.24 -26.20
CA THR A 234 -18.39 7.54 -26.34
C THR A 234 -19.42 8.10 -25.37
N THR A 235 -19.03 8.35 -24.13
CA THR A 235 -19.93 8.73 -23.03
C THR A 235 -19.90 10.24 -22.74
N GLY A 236 -18.87 10.96 -23.18
CA GLY A 236 -18.61 12.35 -22.85
C GLY A 236 -18.10 12.58 -21.42
N GLN A 237 -17.81 11.52 -20.67
CA GLN A 237 -17.31 11.62 -19.30
C GLN A 237 -15.81 11.94 -19.28
N ASP A 238 -15.39 12.70 -18.27
CA ASP A 238 -13.96 12.90 -17.98
C ASP A 238 -13.30 11.59 -17.58
N ASN A 239 -12.12 11.33 -18.12
CA ASN A 239 -11.22 10.28 -17.66
C ASN A 239 -10.18 10.87 -16.70
N TYR A 240 -9.79 10.13 -15.66
CA TYR A 240 -8.76 10.54 -14.69
C TYR A 240 -9.12 11.80 -13.88
N ASN A 241 -10.37 12.15 -13.74
CA ASN A 241 -10.79 13.25 -12.85
C ASN A 241 -10.63 12.88 -11.37
N LYS A 242 -10.75 13.86 -10.49
CA LYS A 242 -10.82 13.67 -9.03
C LYS A 242 -12.13 14.26 -8.51
N ASP A 243 -12.88 13.48 -7.73
CA ASP A 243 -14.12 13.89 -7.06
C ASP A 243 -14.20 13.19 -5.70
N PHE A 244 -13.46 13.72 -4.73
CA PHE A 244 -13.21 13.08 -3.45
C PHE A 244 -13.66 13.95 -2.28
N TRP A 245 -14.27 13.30 -1.29
CA TRP A 245 -14.55 13.83 0.03
C TRP A 245 -13.87 12.97 1.09
N GLY A 246 -13.22 13.61 2.04
CA GLY A 246 -12.65 12.97 3.22
C GLY A 246 -12.98 13.72 4.48
N ALA A 247 -13.22 13.01 5.56
CA ALA A 247 -13.40 13.58 6.90
C ALA A 247 -12.74 12.68 7.94
N ARG A 248 -12.17 13.28 8.97
CA ARG A 248 -11.61 12.59 10.13
C ARG A 248 -11.93 13.34 11.41
N GLY A 249 -12.27 12.60 12.46
CA GLY A 249 -12.46 13.14 13.82
C GLY A 249 -11.64 12.34 14.81
N THR A 250 -11.07 13.04 15.80
CA THR A 250 -10.24 12.42 16.85
C THR A 250 -10.61 13.02 18.19
N LEU A 251 -10.81 12.15 19.19
CA LEU A 251 -10.89 12.49 20.61
C LEU A 251 -9.71 11.85 21.32
N GLN A 252 -8.97 12.65 22.06
CA GLN A 252 -7.76 12.23 22.76
C GLN A 252 -7.91 12.58 24.24
N TYR A 253 -7.39 11.72 25.11
CA TYR A 253 -7.33 11.97 26.55
C TYR A 253 -5.96 11.61 27.09
N GLU A 254 -5.35 12.52 27.85
CA GLU A 254 -4.07 12.31 28.51
C GLU A 254 -4.23 12.52 30.01
N ALA A 255 -3.87 11.49 30.80
CA ALA A 255 -3.83 11.57 32.28
C ALA A 255 -2.36 11.61 32.70
N GLY A 256 -1.73 12.77 32.53
CA GLY A 256 -0.28 12.91 32.71
C GLY A 256 0.51 11.90 31.85
N ASP A 257 1.60 11.40 32.44
CA ASP A 257 2.44 10.37 31.74
C ASP A 257 1.92 8.95 31.91
N SER A 258 0.85 8.74 32.70
CA SER A 258 0.39 7.40 33.09
C SER A 258 -0.59 6.77 32.12
N ALA A 259 -1.38 7.55 31.42
CA ALA A 259 -2.38 7.02 30.50
C ALA A 259 -2.64 7.95 29.31
N PHE A 260 -2.75 7.34 28.13
CA PHE A 260 -3.11 8.00 26.89
C PHE A 260 -4.18 7.18 26.16
N PHE A 261 -5.25 7.86 25.75
CA PHE A 261 -6.33 7.26 24.97
C PHE A 261 -6.62 8.10 23.73
N ARG A 262 -6.86 7.44 22.60
CA ARG A 262 -7.21 8.10 21.35
C ARG A 262 -8.31 7.30 20.66
N LEU A 263 -9.43 7.95 20.42
CA LEU A 263 -10.53 7.46 19.57
C LEU A 263 -10.52 8.26 18.28
N SER A 264 -10.37 7.59 17.15
CA SER A 264 -10.38 8.21 15.83
C SER A 264 -11.43 7.55 14.95
N GLY A 265 -12.08 8.36 14.11
CA GLY A 265 -12.98 7.88 13.07
C GLY A 265 -12.73 8.63 11.77
N ASP A 266 -12.87 7.95 10.64
CA ASP A 266 -12.71 8.54 9.32
C ASP A 266 -13.76 8.04 8.33
N TYR A 267 -14.02 8.88 7.34
CA TYR A 267 -14.93 8.61 6.23
C TYR A 267 -14.33 9.18 4.95
N THR A 268 -14.37 8.41 3.87
CA THR A 268 -13.98 8.85 2.54
C THR A 268 -15.01 8.42 1.50
N LYS A 269 -15.25 9.31 0.52
CA LYS A 269 -16.10 9.05 -0.63
C LYS A 269 -15.41 9.55 -1.88
N ASP A 270 -15.11 8.63 -2.79
CA ASP A 270 -14.53 8.91 -4.10
C ASP A 270 -15.56 8.59 -5.19
N ASN A 271 -16.07 9.63 -5.85
CA ASN A 271 -17.00 9.55 -6.99
C ASN A 271 -16.30 9.90 -8.31
N SER A 272 -14.98 9.89 -8.34
CA SER A 272 -14.23 10.09 -9.58
C SER A 272 -14.64 9.05 -10.63
N ASN A 273 -14.68 9.45 -11.89
CA ASN A 273 -14.95 8.52 -12.98
C ASN A 273 -13.83 7.50 -13.12
N PRO A 274 -14.05 6.36 -13.79
CA PRO A 274 -12.98 5.41 -14.08
C PRO A 274 -11.84 6.08 -14.85
N ARG A 275 -10.62 5.61 -14.64
CA ARG A 275 -9.52 5.94 -15.54
C ARG A 275 -9.80 5.25 -16.89
N GLY A 276 -9.87 5.99 -17.97
CA GLY A 276 -10.12 5.44 -19.32
C GLY A 276 -8.94 4.60 -19.79
N GLY A 277 -9.21 3.37 -20.20
CA GLY A 277 -8.20 2.52 -20.84
C GLY A 277 -7.83 3.07 -22.22
N HIS A 278 -6.53 3.22 -22.52
CA HIS A 278 -6.04 3.61 -23.84
C HIS A 278 -5.62 2.37 -24.63
N ARG A 279 -6.24 2.15 -25.78
CA ARG A 279 -5.86 1.05 -26.67
C ARG A 279 -4.48 1.30 -27.28
N LEU A 280 -3.64 0.26 -27.30
CA LEU A 280 -2.32 0.29 -27.92
C LEU A 280 -2.31 -0.30 -29.34
N ILE A 281 -3.43 -0.90 -29.74
CA ILE A 281 -3.66 -1.47 -31.08
C ILE A 281 -5.05 -1.08 -31.59
N PRO A 282 -5.27 -0.98 -32.89
CA PRO A 282 -6.63 -0.87 -33.43
C PRO A 282 -7.49 -2.08 -33.05
N GLY A 283 -8.82 -1.90 -33.07
CA GLY A 283 -9.73 -3.04 -32.95
C GLY A 283 -9.51 -4.04 -34.09
N LEU A 284 -9.38 -5.32 -33.78
CA LEU A 284 -9.05 -6.32 -34.80
C LEU A 284 -10.21 -6.59 -35.75
N VAL A 285 -11.45 -6.49 -35.25
CA VAL A 285 -12.69 -6.67 -36.02
C VAL A 285 -13.34 -5.33 -36.32
N SER A 286 -13.52 -4.48 -35.31
CA SER A 286 -14.18 -3.17 -35.44
C SER A 286 -13.34 -2.16 -36.22
N GLN A 287 -12.04 -2.39 -36.38
CA GLN A 287 -11.09 -1.45 -36.97
C GLN A 287 -11.06 -0.08 -36.24
N THR A 288 -11.55 0.00 -35.01
CA THR A 288 -11.54 1.21 -34.19
C THR A 288 -10.10 1.70 -34.04
N PRO A 289 -9.76 2.94 -34.46
CA PRO A 289 -8.38 3.43 -34.48
C PRO A 289 -7.90 3.72 -33.05
N VAL A 290 -6.58 3.59 -32.85
CA VAL A 290 -5.88 4.08 -31.65
C VAL A 290 -6.02 5.61 -31.58
N LEU A 291 -6.28 6.13 -30.37
CA LEU A 291 -6.40 7.56 -30.15
C LEU A 291 -5.02 8.22 -30.03
N SER A 292 -4.90 9.48 -30.41
CA SER A 292 -3.64 10.22 -30.31
C SER A 292 -3.34 10.72 -28.91
N ASN A 293 -4.39 11.07 -28.14
CA ASN A 293 -4.24 11.45 -26.74
C ASN A 293 -4.37 10.18 -25.86
N VAL A 294 -3.34 9.87 -25.10
CA VAL A 294 -3.28 8.67 -24.27
C VAL A 294 -4.25 8.68 -23.07
N PHE A 295 -4.85 9.81 -22.77
CA PHE A 295 -5.84 9.95 -21.70
C PHE A 295 -7.28 9.86 -22.20
N ASP A 296 -7.49 9.88 -23.53
CA ASP A 296 -8.81 9.68 -24.11
C ASP A 296 -9.12 8.18 -24.22
N SER A 297 -10.38 7.85 -24.12
CA SER A 297 -10.90 6.48 -24.28
C SER A 297 -12.18 6.47 -25.13
N ARG A 298 -12.65 5.25 -25.47
CA ARG A 298 -13.93 5.02 -26.17
C ARG A 298 -14.81 3.99 -25.48
N GLY A 299 -14.48 3.60 -24.26
CA GLY A 299 -15.23 2.56 -23.53
C GLY A 299 -16.71 2.88 -23.44
N GLY A 300 -17.55 1.88 -23.70
CA GLY A 300 -19.02 2.00 -23.65
C GLY A 300 -19.62 1.58 -22.31
N LEU A 301 -18.82 1.03 -21.40
CA LEU A 301 -19.29 0.55 -20.11
C LEU A 301 -19.57 1.70 -19.13
N VAL A 302 -20.85 1.96 -18.83
CA VAL A 302 -21.26 3.07 -17.94
C VAL A 302 -21.82 2.61 -16.59
N ALA A 303 -22.09 1.34 -16.43
CA ALA A 303 -22.71 0.78 -15.20
C ALA A 303 -21.91 -0.41 -14.66
N PRO A 304 -21.72 -0.47 -13.31
CA PRO A 304 -22.21 0.46 -12.30
C PRO A 304 -21.49 1.81 -12.38
N LYS A 305 -22.10 2.90 -11.91
CA LYS A 305 -21.38 4.16 -11.75
C LYS A 305 -20.23 3.95 -10.77
N GLN A 306 -19.05 4.45 -11.12
CA GLN A 306 -17.89 4.36 -10.23
C GLN A 306 -18.16 5.07 -8.91
N SER A 307 -17.84 4.40 -7.81
CA SER A 307 -17.92 4.96 -6.47
C SER A 307 -17.11 4.08 -5.51
N VAL A 308 -16.34 4.72 -4.67
CA VAL A 308 -15.64 4.06 -3.56
C VAL A 308 -16.00 4.78 -2.28
N GLU A 309 -16.54 4.05 -1.33
CA GLU A 309 -16.88 4.56 -0.01
C GLU A 309 -16.14 3.74 1.04
N ALA A 310 -15.40 4.41 1.91
CA ALA A 310 -14.70 3.74 2.99
C ALA A 310 -14.85 4.52 4.29
N TYR A 311 -15.01 3.78 5.39
CA TYR A 311 -15.06 4.34 6.71
C TYR A 311 -14.50 3.39 7.75
N GLY A 312 -14.12 3.95 8.87
CA GLY A 312 -13.66 3.15 9.96
C GLY A 312 -13.43 3.94 11.23
N GLY A 313 -13.02 3.21 12.24
CA GLY A 313 -12.62 3.79 13.49
C GLY A 313 -11.51 2.98 14.16
N SER A 314 -10.76 3.65 15.01
CA SER A 314 -9.73 3.03 15.82
C SER A 314 -9.79 3.56 17.26
N PHE A 315 -9.49 2.68 18.20
CA PHE A 315 -9.29 3.04 19.58
C PHE A 315 -7.90 2.57 20.00
N PHE A 316 -7.08 3.53 20.35
CA PHE A 316 -5.75 3.32 20.91
C PHE A 316 -5.78 3.65 22.41
N ALA A 317 -5.28 2.73 23.23
CA ALA A 317 -5.11 2.93 24.65
C ALA A 317 -3.68 2.56 25.06
N GLU A 318 -3.03 3.45 25.80
CA GLU A 318 -1.72 3.20 26.41
C GLU A 318 -1.79 3.51 27.91
N LEU A 319 -1.32 2.56 28.71
CA LEU A 319 -1.23 2.68 30.16
C LEU A 319 0.21 2.40 30.59
N LYS A 320 0.74 3.23 31.47
CA LYS A 320 2.06 3.09 32.08
C LYS A 320 1.92 2.87 33.59
N PRO A 321 1.58 1.63 34.04
CA PRO A 321 1.39 1.34 35.47
C PRO A 321 2.69 1.44 36.26
N ALA A 322 3.84 1.35 35.60
CA ALA A 322 5.15 1.59 36.18
C ALA A 322 6.08 2.21 35.12
N ALA A 323 7.13 2.88 35.52
CA ALA A 323 8.07 3.53 34.61
C ALA A 323 8.71 2.58 33.57
N PHE A 324 8.85 1.30 33.94
CA PHE A 324 9.43 0.27 33.06
C PHE A 324 8.38 -0.53 32.28
N LEU A 325 7.09 -0.27 32.46
CA LEU A 325 6.02 -1.13 31.94
C LEU A 325 4.98 -0.29 31.21
N THR A 326 4.73 -0.61 29.94
CA THR A 326 3.67 0.00 29.13
C THR A 326 2.75 -1.10 28.59
N LEU A 327 1.45 -0.92 28.77
CA LEU A 327 0.40 -1.73 28.16
C LEU A 327 -0.25 -0.94 27.03
N ARG A 328 -0.40 -1.53 25.85
CA ARG A 328 -1.11 -0.92 24.71
C ARG A 328 -2.22 -1.82 24.21
N SER A 329 -3.29 -1.19 23.78
CA SER A 329 -4.40 -1.84 23.09
C SER A 329 -4.74 -1.04 21.84
N ILE A 330 -4.82 -1.70 20.70
CA ILE A 330 -5.16 -1.10 19.42
C ILE A 330 -6.35 -1.87 18.85
N THR A 331 -7.51 -1.24 18.83
CA THR A 331 -8.75 -1.80 18.26
C THR A 331 -9.03 -1.08 16.95
N GLY A 332 -9.34 -1.79 15.90
CA GLY A 332 -9.66 -1.22 14.60
C GLY A 332 -10.90 -1.87 13.98
N TYR A 333 -11.78 -1.06 13.40
CA TYR A 333 -12.85 -1.49 12.51
C TYR A 333 -12.76 -0.70 11.22
N ARG A 334 -12.83 -1.40 10.08
CA ARG A 334 -12.78 -0.79 8.74
C ARG A 334 -13.80 -1.45 7.84
N LYS A 335 -14.42 -0.65 6.98
CA LYS A 335 -15.28 -1.12 5.90
C LYS A 335 -15.07 -0.29 4.65
N ASP A 336 -15.10 -0.95 3.49
CA ASP A 336 -15.15 -0.29 2.20
C ASP A 336 -16.10 -0.99 1.24
N ASP A 337 -16.79 -0.20 0.44
CA ASP A 337 -17.67 -0.63 -0.62
C ASP A 337 -17.25 0.08 -1.92
N SER A 338 -16.94 -0.69 -2.96
CA SER A 338 -16.53 -0.19 -4.25
C SER A 338 -17.40 -0.73 -5.38
N ALA A 339 -17.84 0.17 -6.23
CA ALA A 339 -18.49 -0.15 -7.51
C ALA A 339 -17.61 0.42 -8.62
N THR A 340 -17.25 -0.40 -9.61
CA THR A 340 -16.37 0.05 -10.70
C THR A 340 -16.72 -0.60 -12.03
N PRO A 341 -16.92 0.21 -13.11
CA PRO A 341 -17.01 -0.29 -14.47
C PRO A 341 -15.59 -0.40 -15.06
N ILE A 342 -15.07 -1.62 -15.16
CA ILE A 342 -13.74 -1.85 -15.74
C ILE A 342 -13.95 -2.23 -17.21
N ASP A 343 -13.76 -1.27 -18.10
CA ASP A 343 -13.82 -1.45 -19.54
C ASP A 343 -12.43 -1.93 -20.02
N PHE A 344 -12.31 -3.23 -20.31
CA PHE A 344 -11.02 -3.81 -20.69
C PHE A 344 -10.65 -3.52 -22.14
N ASP A 345 -11.66 -3.50 -23.01
CA ASP A 345 -11.44 -3.35 -24.44
C ASP A 345 -11.36 -1.90 -24.89
N ALA A 346 -11.89 -0.95 -24.08
CA ALA A 346 -11.98 0.47 -24.38
C ALA A 346 -12.64 0.76 -25.74
N LEU A 347 -13.73 0.04 -26.04
CA LEU A 347 -14.55 0.17 -27.25
C LEU A 347 -15.96 0.64 -26.95
N PRO A 348 -16.66 1.28 -27.92
CA PRO A 348 -18.05 1.66 -27.73
C PRO A 348 -19.02 0.50 -27.57
N ALA A 349 -18.73 -0.62 -28.19
CA ALA A 349 -19.52 -1.85 -28.13
C ALA A 349 -18.82 -2.89 -27.26
N VAL A 350 -19.58 -3.73 -26.59
CA VAL A 350 -19.08 -4.79 -25.71
C VAL A 350 -18.24 -5.78 -26.49
N ASP A 351 -16.97 -5.91 -26.13
CA ASP A 351 -16.07 -6.99 -26.51
C ASP A 351 -15.53 -7.70 -25.25
N VAL A 352 -15.02 -6.94 -24.26
CA VAL A 352 -14.67 -7.45 -22.91
C VAL A 352 -14.93 -6.38 -21.87
N ASP A 353 -16.13 -6.36 -21.31
CA ASP A 353 -16.57 -5.41 -20.29
C ASP A 353 -16.70 -6.09 -18.91
N VAL A 354 -16.22 -5.42 -17.87
CA VAL A 354 -16.21 -5.98 -16.50
C VAL A 354 -16.80 -5.00 -15.48
N PRO A 355 -18.13 -4.97 -15.34
CA PRO A 355 -18.74 -4.34 -14.18
C PRO A 355 -18.38 -5.12 -12.91
N ALA A 356 -17.95 -4.43 -11.86
CA ALA A 356 -17.47 -5.08 -10.64
C ALA A 356 -17.95 -4.39 -9.36
N PHE A 357 -18.14 -5.20 -8.30
CA PHE A 357 -18.35 -4.75 -6.93
C PHE A 357 -17.32 -5.40 -6.01
N TYR A 358 -16.78 -4.62 -5.09
CA TYR A 358 -15.93 -5.08 -4.00
C TYR A 358 -16.53 -4.58 -2.69
N ASN A 359 -16.69 -5.50 -1.72
CA ASN A 359 -17.19 -5.16 -0.39
C ASN A 359 -16.27 -5.80 0.64
N ASN A 360 -15.66 -5.00 1.48
CA ASN A 360 -14.69 -5.45 2.47
C ASN A 360 -15.08 -4.95 3.85
N GLU A 361 -14.87 -5.79 4.86
CA GLU A 361 -15.12 -5.48 6.26
C GLU A 361 -14.06 -6.16 7.12
N GLN A 362 -13.54 -5.47 8.12
CA GLN A 362 -12.61 -6.07 9.07
C GLN A 362 -12.77 -5.50 10.48
N PHE A 363 -12.50 -6.35 11.45
CA PHE A 363 -12.24 -6.01 12.84
C PHE A 363 -10.86 -6.53 13.22
N SER A 364 -10.07 -5.73 13.94
CA SER A 364 -8.78 -6.13 14.45
C SER A 364 -8.58 -5.67 15.88
N GLN A 365 -7.86 -6.48 16.65
CA GLN A 365 -7.45 -6.20 18.02
C GLN A 365 -5.99 -6.58 18.19
N GLU A 366 -5.17 -5.64 18.66
CA GLU A 366 -3.79 -5.88 19.06
C GLU A 366 -3.60 -5.46 20.50
N VAL A 367 -2.99 -6.33 21.32
CA VAL A 367 -2.61 -6.01 22.70
C VAL A 367 -1.12 -6.18 22.81
N GLN A 368 -0.43 -5.22 23.38
CA GLN A 368 1.02 -5.19 23.53
C GLN A 368 1.41 -4.95 24.99
N LEU A 369 2.43 -5.64 25.42
CA LEU A 369 3.18 -5.42 26.66
C LEU A 369 4.59 -4.96 26.27
N LEU A 370 4.96 -3.75 26.64
CA LEU A 370 6.31 -3.23 26.47
C LEU A 370 6.97 -3.12 27.83
N VAL A 371 8.19 -3.64 27.90
CA VAL A 371 9.04 -3.58 29.10
C VAL A 371 10.33 -2.87 28.74
N ASP A 372 10.70 -1.89 29.55
CA ASP A 372 11.90 -1.08 29.41
C ASP A 372 12.69 -1.16 30.73
N ALA A 373 13.52 -2.20 30.84
CA ALA A 373 14.24 -2.56 32.06
C ALA A 373 15.75 -2.37 31.89
N GLY A 374 16.18 -1.11 31.78
CA GLY A 374 17.57 -0.73 31.62
C GLY A 374 18.18 -1.27 30.30
N PRO A 375 19.11 -2.26 30.34
CA PRO A 375 19.71 -2.74 29.10
C PRO A 375 18.80 -3.66 28.29
N VAL A 376 17.62 -4.01 28.81
CA VAL A 376 16.68 -4.93 28.15
C VAL A 376 15.40 -4.22 27.80
N ASN A 377 15.08 -4.20 26.52
CA ASN A 377 13.83 -3.70 25.97
C ASN A 377 13.04 -4.86 25.37
N MET A 378 11.82 -5.09 25.82
CA MET A 378 10.97 -6.19 25.35
C MET A 378 9.62 -5.67 24.85
N LEU A 379 9.08 -6.35 23.87
CA LEU A 379 7.72 -6.22 23.37
C LEU A 379 7.14 -7.64 23.27
N ALA A 380 5.98 -7.86 23.85
CA ALA A 380 5.19 -9.06 23.61
C ALA A 380 3.77 -8.64 23.19
N GLY A 381 3.12 -9.41 22.34
CA GLY A 381 1.80 -9.03 21.87
C GLY A 381 0.97 -10.20 21.37
N LEU A 382 -0.34 -9.92 21.35
CA LEU A 382 -1.38 -10.76 20.78
C LEU A 382 -2.09 -9.96 19.68
N TYR A 383 -2.39 -10.61 18.57
CA TYR A 383 -3.11 -10.02 17.47
C TYR A 383 -4.27 -10.90 17.04
N TYR A 384 -5.41 -10.27 16.78
CA TYR A 384 -6.61 -10.90 16.23
C TYR A 384 -7.12 -10.09 15.04
N LEU A 385 -7.56 -10.78 13.97
CA LEU A 385 -8.25 -10.20 12.82
C LEU A 385 -9.40 -11.11 12.40
N ASP A 386 -10.59 -10.54 12.23
CA ASP A 386 -11.70 -11.13 11.47
C ASP A 386 -11.99 -10.21 10.29
N ALA A 387 -11.81 -10.70 9.07
CA ALA A 387 -11.99 -9.93 7.86
C ALA A 387 -12.83 -10.70 6.85
N LYS A 388 -13.67 -9.98 6.11
CA LYS A 388 -14.46 -10.47 5.01
C LYS A 388 -14.12 -9.65 3.77
N ALA A 389 -13.90 -10.34 2.65
CA ALA A 389 -13.66 -9.72 1.37
C ALA A 389 -14.56 -10.40 0.33
N ARG A 390 -15.38 -9.61 -0.34
CA ARG A 390 -16.27 -10.10 -1.39
C ARG A 390 -15.93 -9.38 -2.70
N THR A 391 -15.80 -10.14 -3.75
CA THR A 391 -15.66 -9.64 -5.12
C THR A 391 -16.74 -10.26 -5.99
N VAL A 392 -17.44 -9.43 -6.76
CA VAL A 392 -18.43 -9.86 -7.75
C VAL A 392 -18.18 -9.11 -9.03
N PHE A 393 -18.00 -9.81 -10.13
CA PHE A 393 -17.95 -9.19 -11.44
C PHE A 393 -18.48 -10.09 -12.56
N ASP A 394 -19.05 -9.46 -13.57
CA ASP A 394 -19.37 -10.09 -14.83
C ASP A 394 -18.23 -9.85 -15.81
N VAL A 395 -17.84 -10.86 -16.56
CA VAL A 395 -17.06 -10.68 -17.79
C VAL A 395 -18.04 -10.79 -18.94
N ARG A 396 -18.42 -9.66 -19.52
CA ARG A 396 -19.36 -9.56 -20.64
C ARG A 396 -18.59 -9.68 -21.94
N LEU A 397 -19.02 -10.60 -22.78
CA LEU A 397 -18.42 -10.97 -24.04
C LEU A 397 -19.39 -10.73 -25.20
N PRO A 398 -18.93 -10.75 -26.48
CA PRO A 398 -19.81 -10.70 -27.63
C PRO A 398 -20.94 -11.75 -27.59
N ALA A 399 -21.98 -11.54 -28.39
CA ALA A 399 -23.16 -12.39 -28.44
C ALA A 399 -23.91 -12.55 -27.11
N THR A 400 -23.82 -11.52 -26.25
CA THR A 400 -24.49 -11.44 -24.94
C THR A 400 -24.07 -12.51 -23.92
N VAL A 401 -22.96 -13.18 -24.14
CA VAL A 401 -22.41 -14.15 -23.18
C VAL A 401 -21.79 -13.40 -22.00
N THR A 402 -22.14 -13.82 -20.78
CA THR A 402 -21.57 -13.24 -19.56
C THR A 402 -21.07 -14.36 -18.64
N ALA A 403 -19.80 -14.25 -18.23
CA ALA A 403 -19.22 -15.12 -17.22
C ALA A 403 -19.20 -14.39 -15.86
N LEU A 404 -20.09 -14.75 -14.96
CA LEU A 404 -20.09 -14.28 -13.57
C LEU A 404 -18.92 -14.89 -12.82
N THR A 405 -18.21 -14.06 -12.08
CA THR A 405 -17.28 -14.47 -11.02
C THR A 405 -17.76 -13.90 -9.68
N PHE A 406 -17.94 -14.79 -8.72
CA PHE A 406 -18.23 -14.45 -7.33
C PHE A 406 -17.20 -15.10 -6.42
N GLY A 407 -16.51 -14.28 -5.63
CA GLY A 407 -15.60 -14.72 -4.58
C GLY A 407 -15.96 -14.09 -3.25
N ASN A 408 -16.14 -14.89 -2.21
CA ASN A 408 -16.35 -14.41 -0.85
C ASN A 408 -15.36 -15.12 0.08
N VAL A 409 -14.46 -14.36 0.69
CA VAL A 409 -13.38 -14.88 1.53
C VAL A 409 -13.54 -14.33 2.93
N ARG A 410 -13.63 -15.20 3.92
CA ARG A 410 -13.48 -14.85 5.32
C ARG A 410 -12.11 -15.28 5.80
N THR A 411 -11.42 -14.38 6.46
CA THR A 411 -10.12 -14.57 7.06
C THR A 411 -10.23 -14.40 8.56
N ASN A 412 -9.77 -15.38 9.32
CA ASN A 412 -9.65 -15.29 10.77
C ASN A 412 -8.17 -15.54 11.13
N THR A 413 -7.53 -14.53 11.71
CA THR A 413 -6.10 -14.60 12.04
C THR A 413 -5.91 -14.40 13.53
N VAL A 414 -5.14 -15.31 14.15
CA VAL A 414 -4.64 -15.14 15.50
C VAL A 414 -3.12 -15.20 15.47
N ALA A 415 -2.46 -14.33 16.21
CA ALA A 415 -1.01 -14.40 16.32
C ALA A 415 -0.50 -14.04 17.71
N VAL A 416 0.61 -14.68 18.09
CA VAL A 416 1.42 -14.35 19.26
C VAL A 416 2.78 -13.88 18.74
N PHE A 417 3.28 -12.77 19.26
CA PHE A 417 4.57 -12.25 18.85
C PHE A 417 5.34 -11.66 20.01
N GLY A 418 6.66 -11.58 19.83
CA GLY A 418 7.54 -10.91 20.77
C GLY A 418 8.82 -10.47 20.10
N ASP A 419 9.43 -9.46 20.67
CA ASP A 419 10.72 -8.90 20.27
C ASP A 419 11.47 -8.45 21.50
N ALA A 420 12.75 -8.78 21.59
CA ALA A 420 13.61 -8.37 22.70
C ALA A 420 14.89 -7.75 22.14
N THR A 421 15.29 -6.64 22.69
CA THR A 421 16.57 -5.98 22.43
C THR A 421 17.37 -5.95 23.73
N LEU A 422 18.61 -6.42 23.66
CA LEU A 422 19.59 -6.36 24.73
C LEU A 422 20.72 -5.42 24.33
N ASP A 423 20.91 -4.36 25.11
CA ASP A 423 22.07 -3.47 25.02
C ASP A 423 23.26 -4.12 25.76
N VAL A 424 24.04 -4.93 25.01
CA VAL A 424 25.22 -5.65 25.57
C VAL A 424 26.26 -4.68 26.10
N THR A 425 26.40 -3.56 25.43
CA THR A 425 27.22 -2.41 25.84
C THR A 425 26.50 -1.12 25.41
N ARG A 426 27.01 0.04 25.80
CA ARG A 426 26.51 1.34 25.30
C ARG A 426 26.61 1.49 23.76
N LYS A 427 27.39 0.62 23.09
CA LYS A 427 27.64 0.67 21.64
C LYS A 427 27.09 -0.53 20.87
N LEU A 428 26.79 -1.63 21.55
CA LEU A 428 26.38 -2.89 20.90
C LEU A 428 25.04 -3.35 21.43
N SER A 429 24.06 -3.46 20.54
CA SER A 429 22.73 -3.97 20.83
C SER A 429 22.43 -5.21 19.98
N LEU A 430 21.80 -6.20 20.57
CA LEU A 430 21.32 -7.41 19.91
C LEU A 430 19.81 -7.45 20.04
N SER A 431 19.10 -7.71 18.93
CA SER A 431 17.65 -7.90 18.96
C SER A 431 17.29 -9.27 18.39
N VAL A 432 16.29 -9.91 19.00
CA VAL A 432 15.70 -11.16 18.52
C VAL A 432 14.19 -11.09 18.70
N GLY A 433 13.47 -11.56 17.71
CA GLY A 433 12.01 -11.59 17.75
C GLY A 433 11.44 -12.75 16.95
N GLY A 434 10.17 -13.01 17.19
CA GLY A 434 9.43 -14.04 16.49
C GLY A 434 7.92 -13.82 16.60
N ARG A 435 7.21 -14.26 15.56
CA ARG A 435 5.75 -14.28 15.54
C ARG A 435 5.28 -15.62 15.04
N TYR A 436 4.32 -16.20 15.71
CA TYR A 436 3.59 -17.36 15.23
C TYR A 436 2.17 -16.94 14.87
N THR A 437 1.79 -17.18 13.65
CA THR A 437 0.49 -16.76 13.09
C THR A 437 -0.28 -18.00 12.65
N TRP A 438 -1.54 -18.12 13.09
CA TRP A 438 -2.56 -19.01 12.56
C TRP A 438 -3.51 -18.19 11.71
N ASP A 439 -3.71 -18.59 10.47
CA ASP A 439 -4.48 -17.88 9.44
C ASP A 439 -5.49 -18.84 8.81
N ASP A 440 -6.75 -18.77 9.25
CA ASP A 440 -7.84 -19.57 8.74
C ASP A 440 -8.54 -18.85 7.61
N ARG A 441 -8.71 -19.55 6.49
CA ARG A 441 -9.36 -19.05 5.29
C ARG A 441 -10.59 -19.89 4.98
N MET A 442 -11.75 -19.24 4.88
CA MET A 442 -12.94 -19.82 4.30
C MET A 442 -13.22 -19.10 2.97
N SER A 443 -13.37 -19.84 1.90
CA SER A 443 -13.67 -19.28 0.60
C SER A 443 -14.91 -19.91 0.00
N GLN A 444 -15.75 -19.06 -0.62
CA GLN A 444 -16.84 -19.47 -1.49
C GLN A 444 -16.55 -18.91 -2.87
N VAL A 445 -16.56 -19.77 -3.88
CA VAL A 445 -16.33 -19.41 -5.27
C VAL A 445 -17.51 -19.88 -6.10
N GLN A 446 -18.10 -18.96 -6.89
CA GLN A 446 -19.15 -19.31 -7.86
C GLN A 446 -18.78 -18.70 -9.21
N ARG A 447 -18.84 -19.53 -10.23
CA ARG A 447 -18.73 -19.12 -11.62
C ARG A 447 -19.86 -19.72 -12.45
N ASN A 448 -20.65 -18.85 -13.03
CA ASN A 448 -21.78 -19.22 -13.85
C ASN A 448 -21.75 -18.45 -15.17
N VAL A 449 -22.26 -19.05 -16.22
CA VAL A 449 -22.41 -18.41 -17.53
C VAL A 449 -23.87 -18.10 -17.78
N TYR A 450 -24.12 -16.89 -18.26
CA TYR A 450 -25.48 -16.39 -18.58
C TYR A 450 -25.55 -15.89 -20.02
N LEU A 451 -26.76 -15.83 -20.54
CA LEU A 451 -27.12 -14.99 -21.70
C LEU A 451 -27.70 -13.68 -21.16
N GLY A 452 -26.97 -12.57 -21.35
CA GLY A 452 -27.24 -11.28 -20.72
C GLY A 452 -26.52 -11.12 -19.40
N ALA A 453 -26.82 -10.06 -18.65
CA ALA A 453 -26.20 -9.76 -17.36
C ALA A 453 -26.51 -10.85 -16.31
N SER A 454 -25.60 -11.04 -15.35
CA SER A 454 -25.90 -11.89 -14.19
C SER A 454 -26.91 -11.22 -13.23
N PRO A 455 -27.51 -11.98 -12.31
CA PRO A 455 -28.45 -11.42 -11.32
C PRO A 455 -27.86 -10.30 -10.46
N PHE A 456 -26.56 -10.30 -10.22
CA PHE A 456 -25.88 -9.23 -9.48
C PHE A 456 -25.87 -7.89 -10.22
N PHE A 457 -26.04 -7.91 -11.54
CA PHE A 457 -26.07 -6.75 -12.41
C PHE A 457 -27.42 -6.59 -13.13
N GLY A 458 -28.49 -7.06 -12.51
CA GLY A 458 -29.87 -6.87 -12.96
C GLY A 458 -30.39 -7.89 -13.98
N GLY A 459 -29.67 -8.94 -14.28
CA GLY A 459 -30.11 -10.03 -15.13
C GLY A 459 -31.16 -10.90 -14.43
N THR A 460 -32.09 -11.47 -15.23
CA THR A 460 -33.17 -12.32 -14.73
C THR A 460 -33.11 -13.76 -15.27
N THR A 461 -32.15 -14.06 -16.15
CA THR A 461 -32.03 -15.40 -16.77
C THR A 461 -31.35 -16.38 -15.82
N ALA A 462 -31.75 -17.66 -15.93
CA ALA A 462 -30.98 -18.72 -15.27
C ALA A 462 -29.62 -18.92 -15.95
N PRO A 463 -28.63 -19.44 -15.22
CA PRO A 463 -27.32 -19.72 -15.83
C PRO A 463 -27.48 -20.86 -16.87
N ILE A 464 -26.84 -20.67 -18.03
CA ILE A 464 -26.78 -21.71 -19.09
C ILE A 464 -25.69 -22.74 -18.81
N ALA A 465 -24.68 -22.39 -18.00
CA ALA A 465 -23.65 -23.29 -17.51
C ALA A 465 -23.18 -22.89 -16.12
N ARG A 466 -22.95 -23.87 -15.26
CA ARG A 466 -22.31 -23.70 -13.97
C ARG A 466 -20.89 -24.24 -14.06
N GLN A 467 -19.89 -23.34 -13.96
CA GLN A 467 -18.47 -23.67 -14.13
C GLN A 467 -17.80 -23.97 -12.79
N THR A 468 -18.24 -23.31 -11.70
CA THR A 468 -17.71 -23.53 -10.36
C THR A 468 -18.80 -23.24 -9.34
N ASP A 469 -18.96 -24.15 -8.38
CA ASP A 469 -19.71 -23.95 -7.14
C ASP A 469 -18.92 -24.64 -6.03
N PHE A 470 -18.08 -23.85 -5.35
CA PHE A 470 -17.10 -24.37 -4.43
C PHE A 470 -17.17 -23.66 -3.10
N ARG A 471 -16.98 -24.42 -2.03
CA ARG A 471 -16.70 -23.93 -0.68
C ARG A 471 -15.58 -24.73 -0.09
N GLY A 472 -14.54 -24.04 0.39
CA GLY A 472 -13.38 -24.68 0.99
C GLY A 472 -12.83 -23.86 2.13
N THR A 473 -12.09 -24.54 2.98
CA THR A 473 -11.34 -23.96 4.11
C THR A 473 -9.89 -24.41 4.04
N ALA A 474 -8.98 -23.51 4.39
CA ALA A 474 -7.56 -23.82 4.54
C ALA A 474 -7.02 -23.08 5.76
N THR A 475 -6.15 -23.75 6.51
CA THR A 475 -5.44 -23.18 7.66
C THR A 475 -3.96 -23.12 7.35
N PHE A 476 -3.37 -21.95 7.55
CA PHE A 476 -1.94 -21.73 7.38
C PHE A 476 -1.31 -21.31 8.70
N ALA A 477 -0.32 -22.07 9.16
CA ALA A 477 0.46 -21.73 10.35
C ALA A 477 1.89 -21.39 9.96
N LYS A 478 2.39 -20.21 10.36
CA LYS A 478 3.71 -19.72 9.96
C LYS A 478 4.43 -19.06 11.13
N PHE A 479 5.72 -19.40 11.26
CA PHE A 479 6.64 -18.71 12.16
C PHE A 479 7.51 -17.74 11.38
N THR A 480 7.54 -16.47 11.81
CA THR A 480 8.32 -15.40 11.19
C THR A 480 9.31 -14.83 12.19
N PRO A 481 10.54 -15.37 12.24
CA PRO A 481 11.62 -14.89 13.09
C PRO A 481 12.30 -13.65 12.52
N ARG A 482 12.98 -12.91 13.41
CA ARG A 482 13.96 -11.88 13.07
C ARG A 482 15.10 -11.88 14.07
N ALA A 483 16.28 -11.45 13.62
CA ALA A 483 17.41 -11.14 14.48
C ALA A 483 18.17 -9.97 13.90
N SER A 484 18.73 -9.11 14.75
CA SER A 484 19.59 -8.03 14.30
C SER A 484 20.67 -7.71 15.32
N VAL A 485 21.79 -7.20 14.82
CA VAL A 485 22.86 -6.61 15.60
C VAL A 485 23.04 -5.16 15.15
N SER A 486 23.17 -4.26 16.11
CA SER A 486 23.43 -2.84 15.87
C SER A 486 24.68 -2.41 16.65
N PHE A 487 25.60 -1.77 15.96
CA PHE A 487 26.81 -1.21 16.55
C PHE A 487 26.86 0.29 16.33
N LYS A 488 26.90 1.04 17.43
CA LYS A 488 26.95 2.50 17.48
C LYS A 488 28.31 2.93 18.00
N PRO A 489 29.32 3.16 17.16
CA PRO A 489 30.62 3.64 17.60
C PRO A 489 30.53 4.97 18.36
N ASP A 490 29.59 5.82 17.99
CA ASP A 490 29.20 7.08 18.61
C ASP A 490 27.73 7.40 18.37
N ALA A 491 27.24 8.57 18.81
CA ALA A 491 25.82 8.98 18.72
C ALA A 491 25.36 9.28 17.27
N ASN A 492 26.30 9.47 16.34
CA ASN A 492 26.01 9.89 14.97
C ASN A 492 26.19 8.76 13.94
N ASN A 493 26.61 7.57 14.38
CA ASN A 493 26.94 6.46 13.50
C ASN A 493 26.26 5.18 13.97
N THR A 494 25.57 4.49 13.08
CA THR A 494 24.95 3.19 13.33
C THR A 494 25.28 2.23 12.19
N LEU A 495 25.96 1.14 12.50
CA LEU A 495 26.12 -0.02 11.63
C LEU A 495 25.17 -1.10 12.10
N TYR A 496 24.51 -1.81 11.18
CA TYR A 496 23.65 -2.90 11.56
C TYR A 496 23.73 -4.05 10.56
N ALA A 497 23.38 -5.24 11.05
CA ALA A 497 23.06 -6.38 10.22
C ALA A 497 21.78 -7.02 10.77
N SER A 498 20.92 -7.48 9.88
CA SER A 498 19.63 -8.09 10.24
C SER A 498 19.33 -9.29 9.36
N TRP A 499 18.57 -10.22 9.94
CA TRP A 499 17.93 -11.32 9.27
C TRP A 499 16.47 -11.34 9.65
N SER A 500 15.59 -11.48 8.67
CA SER A 500 14.15 -11.51 8.90
C SER A 500 13.45 -12.42 7.90
N LYS A 501 12.31 -12.95 8.33
CA LYS A 501 11.43 -13.77 7.51
C LYS A 501 10.01 -13.23 7.54
N GLY A 502 9.34 -13.24 6.38
CA GLY A 502 7.94 -12.89 6.24
C GLY A 502 7.20 -13.91 5.39
N PHE A 503 5.87 -13.91 5.47
CA PHE A 503 5.01 -14.70 4.61
C PHE A 503 3.81 -13.89 4.14
N LYS A 504 3.28 -14.26 2.94
CA LYS A 504 1.99 -13.83 2.43
C LYS A 504 1.04 -15.01 2.47
N GLY A 505 -0.20 -14.81 2.92
CA GLY A 505 -1.19 -15.87 3.07
C GLY A 505 -1.51 -16.58 1.77
N GLY A 506 -1.87 -17.84 1.87
CA GLY A 506 -2.46 -18.61 0.77
C GLY A 506 -3.96 -18.36 0.64
N GLY A 507 -4.62 -19.05 -0.28
CA GLY A 507 -6.06 -18.89 -0.50
C GLY A 507 -6.59 -19.74 -1.63
N PHE A 508 -7.70 -19.28 -2.22
CA PHE A 508 -8.34 -19.91 -3.36
C PHE A 508 -8.59 -18.84 -4.43
N ASP A 509 -8.26 -19.17 -5.69
CA ASP A 509 -8.48 -18.25 -6.81
C ASP A 509 -9.98 -18.24 -7.20
N PRO A 510 -10.70 -17.12 -7.01
CA PRO A 510 -12.13 -17.08 -7.34
C PRO A 510 -12.41 -17.06 -8.85
N ARG A 511 -11.38 -16.88 -9.68
CA ARG A 511 -11.48 -16.91 -11.14
C ARG A 511 -11.31 -18.31 -11.72
N GLY A 512 -10.97 -19.30 -10.90
CA GLY A 512 -10.76 -20.67 -11.34
C GLY A 512 -12.05 -21.33 -11.80
N VAL A 513 -11.94 -22.08 -12.90
CA VAL A 513 -13.05 -22.88 -13.46
C VAL A 513 -12.95 -24.29 -12.91
N GLY A 514 -13.74 -24.60 -11.89
CA GLY A 514 -13.69 -25.91 -11.19
C GLY A 514 -13.97 -27.10 -12.10
N THR A 515 -14.85 -26.92 -13.10
CA THR A 515 -15.10 -27.98 -14.10
C THR A 515 -13.90 -28.24 -15.03
N ALA A 516 -12.89 -27.41 -15.02
CA ALA A 516 -11.63 -27.63 -15.75
C ALA A 516 -10.54 -28.30 -14.88
N ALA A 517 -10.82 -28.61 -13.61
CA ALA A 517 -9.88 -29.31 -12.76
C ALA A 517 -9.64 -30.74 -13.32
N PRO A 518 -8.38 -31.11 -13.56
CA PRO A 518 -8.05 -32.46 -13.98
C PRO A 518 -8.20 -33.44 -12.79
N ASP A 519 -8.16 -34.74 -13.06
CA ASP A 519 -8.06 -35.76 -12.04
C ASP A 519 -6.69 -35.69 -11.34
N LEU A 520 -6.61 -34.98 -10.23
CA LEU A 520 -5.39 -34.77 -9.45
C LEU A 520 -5.17 -35.83 -8.37
N ASN A 521 -6.24 -36.46 -7.91
CA ASN A 521 -6.19 -37.49 -6.88
C ASN A 521 -6.15 -38.91 -7.45
N GLY A 522 -6.31 -39.10 -8.77
CA GLY A 522 -6.19 -40.40 -9.47
C GLY A 522 -7.38 -41.33 -9.29
N ASN A 523 -8.57 -40.80 -8.92
CA ASN A 523 -9.76 -41.61 -8.69
C ASN A 523 -10.61 -41.84 -9.98
N GLY A 524 -10.20 -41.27 -11.11
CA GLY A 524 -10.87 -41.35 -12.41
C GLY A 524 -12.04 -40.38 -12.59
N ILE A 525 -12.28 -39.48 -11.65
CA ILE A 525 -13.32 -38.43 -11.72
C ILE A 525 -12.63 -37.09 -11.74
N THR A 526 -12.92 -36.25 -12.70
CA THR A 526 -12.42 -34.87 -12.82
C THR A 526 -13.36 -33.87 -12.17
N GLY A 527 -12.94 -32.62 -12.06
CA GLY A 527 -13.81 -31.52 -11.62
C GLY A 527 -15.09 -31.39 -12.48
N ALA A 528 -15.06 -31.74 -13.76
CA ALA A 528 -16.26 -31.81 -14.62
C ALA A 528 -17.23 -32.91 -14.14
N GLY A 529 -16.72 -33.98 -13.57
CA GLY A 529 -17.50 -35.03 -12.91
C GLY A 529 -17.98 -34.68 -11.49
N GLY A 530 -17.59 -33.52 -10.99
CA GLY A 530 -17.99 -33.01 -9.68
C GLY A 530 -17.08 -33.37 -8.53
N ASP A 531 -15.84 -33.82 -8.80
CA ASP A 531 -14.87 -34.11 -7.74
C ASP A 531 -14.46 -32.85 -6.99
N GLN A 532 -14.89 -32.77 -5.73
CA GLN A 532 -14.66 -31.60 -4.89
C GLN A 532 -13.21 -31.53 -4.39
N GLU A 533 -12.49 -32.64 -4.27
CA GLU A 533 -11.10 -32.68 -3.88
C GLU A 533 -10.21 -32.13 -5.02
N ASP A 534 -10.49 -32.53 -6.25
CA ASP A 534 -9.78 -32.00 -7.41
C ASP A 534 -10.06 -30.51 -7.61
N ILE A 535 -11.33 -30.07 -7.45
CA ILE A 535 -11.68 -28.65 -7.47
C ILE A 535 -10.95 -27.88 -6.38
N TYR A 536 -10.87 -28.43 -5.16
CA TYR A 536 -10.11 -27.84 -4.05
C TYR A 536 -8.65 -27.66 -4.41
N ASN A 537 -7.99 -28.71 -4.87
CA ASN A 537 -6.58 -28.69 -5.22
C ASN A 537 -6.29 -27.76 -6.40
N PHE A 538 -7.19 -27.66 -7.35
CA PHE A 538 -7.08 -26.79 -8.52
C PHE A 538 -7.23 -25.31 -8.20
N LEU A 539 -8.12 -24.96 -7.25
CA LEU A 539 -8.39 -23.58 -6.88
C LEU A 539 -7.45 -23.06 -5.79
N SER A 540 -6.87 -23.95 -4.97
CA SER A 540 -6.07 -23.57 -3.82
C SER A 540 -4.64 -23.23 -4.19
N PHE A 541 -4.06 -22.30 -3.44
CA PHE A 541 -2.63 -21.99 -3.48
C PHE A 541 -2.11 -21.75 -2.06
N GLY A 542 -0.87 -22.15 -1.84
CA GLY A 542 -0.20 -22.05 -0.54
C GLY A 542 0.38 -20.66 -0.27
N PRO A 543 0.83 -20.42 0.96
CA PRO A 543 1.56 -19.21 1.32
C PRO A 543 2.92 -19.13 0.62
N GLU A 544 3.34 -17.93 0.26
CA GLU A 544 4.70 -17.64 -0.17
C GLU A 544 5.52 -17.00 0.96
N SER A 545 6.86 -17.09 0.88
CA SER A 545 7.74 -16.60 1.94
C SER A 545 8.98 -15.91 1.38
N VAL A 546 9.39 -14.83 2.07
CA VAL A 546 10.67 -14.14 1.83
C VAL A 546 11.53 -14.26 3.08
N GLU A 547 12.77 -14.67 2.89
CA GLU A 547 13.84 -14.66 3.88
C GLU A 547 14.90 -13.66 3.40
N SER A 548 15.23 -12.67 4.23
CA SER A 548 16.12 -11.58 3.86
C SER A 548 17.24 -11.40 4.86
N PHE A 549 18.45 -11.20 4.33
CA PHE A 549 19.65 -10.75 5.05
C PHE A 549 19.95 -9.32 4.58
N GLU A 550 20.13 -8.40 5.50
CA GLU A 550 20.41 -7.00 5.22
C GLU A 550 21.55 -6.51 6.11
N ALA A 551 22.43 -5.71 5.56
CA ALA A 551 23.43 -4.96 6.31
C ALA A 551 23.40 -3.50 5.87
N GLY A 552 23.52 -2.58 6.82
CA GLY A 552 23.45 -1.16 6.52
C GLY A 552 24.28 -0.28 7.45
N TYR A 553 24.46 0.94 6.98
CA TYR A 553 25.14 2.01 7.68
C TYR A 553 24.29 3.28 7.62
N LYS A 554 24.06 3.88 8.77
CA LYS A 554 23.39 5.17 8.91
C LYS A 554 24.28 6.13 9.65
N ALA A 555 24.37 7.36 9.18
CA ALA A 555 25.25 8.35 9.75
C ALA A 555 24.70 9.77 9.66
N SER A 556 25.08 10.57 10.65
CA SER A 556 24.93 12.02 10.66
C SER A 556 26.33 12.63 10.83
N LEU A 557 26.90 13.16 9.75
CA LEU A 557 28.30 13.55 9.63
C LEU A 557 28.45 15.05 9.46
N PHE A 558 29.70 15.57 9.74
CA PHE A 558 30.04 16.98 9.54
C PHE A 558 29.07 17.93 10.26
N ASP A 559 28.88 17.73 11.56
CA ASP A 559 27.96 18.50 12.39
C ASP A 559 26.54 18.56 11.82
N ARG A 560 26.02 17.36 11.41
CA ARG A 560 24.72 17.12 10.82
C ARG A 560 24.52 17.67 9.39
N ARG A 561 25.57 18.17 8.75
CA ARG A 561 25.48 18.65 7.36
C ARG A 561 25.25 17.53 6.35
N LEU A 562 25.61 16.28 6.66
CA LEU A 562 25.35 15.12 5.83
C LEU A 562 24.66 14.04 6.66
N THR A 563 23.43 13.72 6.32
CA THR A 563 22.78 12.47 6.74
C THR A 563 22.86 11.44 5.62
N LEU A 564 23.21 10.21 5.97
CA LEU A 564 23.42 9.11 5.03
C LEU A 564 22.80 7.83 5.57
N ALA A 565 22.08 7.09 4.71
CA ALA A 565 21.66 5.74 4.98
C ALA A 565 21.95 4.87 3.76
N ILE A 566 22.70 3.79 3.94
CA ILE A 566 23.02 2.81 2.90
C ILE A 566 22.66 1.42 3.42
N ALA A 567 22.02 0.61 2.62
CA ALA A 567 21.70 -0.78 2.93
C ALA A 567 21.94 -1.68 1.72
N GLY A 568 22.56 -2.83 1.95
CA GLY A 568 22.65 -3.92 0.98
C GLY A 568 21.87 -5.13 1.49
N PHE A 569 21.19 -5.84 0.61
CA PHE A 569 20.37 -6.97 1.01
C PHE A 569 20.42 -8.12 0.02
N HIS A 570 20.18 -9.31 0.56
CA HIS A 570 20.00 -10.57 -0.18
C HIS A 570 18.75 -11.26 0.33
N SER A 571 17.80 -11.54 -0.56
CA SER A 571 16.53 -12.20 -0.21
C SER A 571 16.31 -13.45 -1.04
N LYS A 572 15.83 -14.49 -0.36
CA LYS A 572 15.34 -15.73 -0.97
C LYS A 572 13.81 -15.71 -0.94
N TYR A 573 13.20 -15.81 -2.09
CA TYR A 573 11.76 -15.81 -2.25
C TYR A 573 11.31 -17.20 -2.69
N THR A 574 10.47 -17.85 -1.89
CA THR A 574 10.03 -19.23 -2.11
C THR A 574 8.53 -19.31 -2.24
N ASP A 575 8.07 -20.30 -3.03
CA ASP A 575 6.66 -20.57 -3.27
C ASP A 575 5.89 -19.35 -3.82
N VAL A 576 6.55 -18.59 -4.70
CA VAL A 576 6.00 -17.36 -5.27
C VAL A 576 4.64 -17.65 -5.88
N GLN A 577 3.62 -16.91 -5.43
CA GLN A 577 2.29 -16.97 -6.00
C GLN A 577 2.27 -16.23 -7.33
N VAL A 578 1.99 -16.95 -8.39
CA VAL A 578 1.90 -16.42 -9.74
C VAL A 578 0.45 -16.49 -10.19
N PRO A 579 -0.27 -15.36 -10.20
CA PRO A 579 -1.63 -15.33 -10.73
C PRO A 579 -1.59 -15.36 -12.26
N GLY A 580 -2.07 -16.44 -12.85
CA GLY A 580 -2.31 -16.53 -14.29
C GLY A 580 -3.74 -16.11 -14.60
N SER A 581 -3.93 -15.36 -15.71
CA SER A 581 -5.25 -15.00 -16.24
C SER A 581 -5.20 -15.16 -17.75
N VAL A 582 -6.01 -16.08 -18.27
CA VAL A 582 -6.04 -16.38 -19.70
C VAL A 582 -7.48 -16.46 -20.21
N GLY A 583 -7.69 -16.02 -21.44
CA GLY A 583 -8.89 -16.39 -22.19
C GLY A 583 -8.78 -17.85 -22.60
N ALA A 584 -9.83 -18.62 -22.38
CA ALA A 584 -9.92 -20.03 -22.73
C ALA A 584 -11.32 -20.39 -23.20
N THR A 585 -11.46 -21.51 -23.86
CA THR A 585 -12.77 -22.07 -24.22
C THR A 585 -13.03 -23.32 -23.39
N VAL A 586 -14.06 -23.29 -22.56
CA VAL A 586 -14.48 -24.41 -21.70
C VAL A 586 -15.89 -24.83 -22.10
N GLY A 587 -16.05 -26.10 -22.48
CA GLY A 587 -17.34 -26.59 -22.95
C GLY A 587 -17.91 -25.86 -24.16
N GLY A 588 -17.04 -25.34 -25.06
CA GLY A 588 -17.46 -24.56 -26.22
C GLY A 588 -17.75 -23.07 -25.94
N ILE A 589 -17.65 -22.62 -24.68
CA ILE A 589 -17.90 -21.24 -24.26
C ILE A 589 -16.57 -20.53 -24.01
N GLN A 590 -16.38 -19.40 -24.66
CA GLN A 590 -15.24 -18.52 -24.39
C GLN A 590 -15.41 -17.96 -22.96
N THR A 591 -14.37 -18.02 -22.16
CA THR A 591 -14.39 -17.59 -20.77
C THR A 591 -13.01 -17.10 -20.35
N PHE A 592 -12.97 -16.42 -19.23
CA PHE A 592 -11.75 -15.98 -18.56
C PHE A 592 -11.42 -16.96 -17.44
N ILE A 593 -10.25 -17.55 -17.46
CA ILE A 593 -9.78 -18.47 -16.41
C ILE A 593 -8.63 -17.82 -15.66
N GLY A 594 -8.71 -17.81 -14.32
CA GLY A 594 -7.60 -17.53 -13.44
C GLY A 594 -7.12 -18.83 -12.77
N ILE A 595 -5.82 -19.03 -12.74
CA ILE A 595 -5.18 -20.09 -11.98
C ILE A 595 -3.99 -19.46 -11.27
N THR A 596 -3.98 -19.55 -9.95
CA THR A 596 -2.83 -19.11 -9.15
C THR A 596 -2.06 -20.34 -8.67
N THR A 597 -0.78 -20.36 -8.93
CA THR A 597 0.11 -21.46 -8.54
C THR A 597 1.29 -20.95 -7.73
N ASN A 598 1.82 -21.78 -6.82
CA ASN A 598 3.10 -21.53 -6.14
C ASN A 598 4.25 -22.02 -7.02
N ALA A 599 4.38 -21.43 -8.22
CA ALA A 599 5.21 -21.94 -9.30
C ALA A 599 6.68 -21.57 -9.18
N GLY A 600 7.03 -20.59 -8.33
CA GLY A 600 8.30 -19.92 -8.42
C GLY A 600 9.20 -20.01 -7.18
N ARG A 601 10.51 -19.91 -7.44
CA ARG A 601 11.55 -19.50 -6.49
C ARG A 601 12.33 -18.36 -7.14
N ALA A 602 12.74 -17.40 -6.31
CA ALA A 602 13.48 -16.27 -6.80
C ALA A 602 14.58 -15.84 -5.81
N ARG A 603 15.52 -15.09 -6.33
CA ARG A 603 16.57 -14.41 -5.58
C ARG A 603 16.48 -12.92 -5.88
N ILE A 604 16.57 -12.12 -4.84
CA ILE A 604 16.54 -10.67 -4.94
C ILE A 604 17.77 -10.13 -4.22
N ASN A 605 18.64 -9.43 -4.95
CA ASN A 605 19.78 -8.71 -4.37
C ASN A 605 19.59 -7.23 -4.65
N GLY A 606 20.05 -6.38 -3.76
CA GLY A 606 19.97 -4.95 -4.02
C GLY A 606 20.81 -4.11 -3.08
N ILE A 607 20.96 -2.87 -3.49
CA ILE A 607 21.61 -1.80 -2.71
C ILE A 607 20.67 -0.60 -2.74
N GLU A 608 20.47 0.01 -1.59
CA GLU A 608 19.68 1.23 -1.42
C GLU A 608 20.51 2.28 -0.71
N GLY A 609 20.41 3.51 -1.16
CA GLY A 609 21.10 4.65 -0.59
C GLY A 609 20.17 5.85 -0.49
N GLU A 610 20.26 6.58 0.61
CA GLU A 610 19.57 7.85 0.85
C GLU A 610 20.57 8.81 1.47
N ALA A 611 20.63 10.04 0.97
CA ALA A 611 21.51 11.07 1.48
C ALA A 611 20.81 12.42 1.48
N ASN A 612 21.11 13.24 2.50
CA ASN A 612 20.75 14.64 2.56
C ASN A 612 21.98 15.44 2.99
N LEU A 613 22.41 16.39 2.15
CA LEU A 613 23.60 17.20 2.32
C LEU A 613 23.22 18.68 2.33
N THR A 614 23.56 19.40 3.39
CA THR A 614 23.61 20.86 3.39
C THR A 614 24.88 21.30 2.68
N VAL A 615 24.72 21.72 1.42
CA VAL A 615 25.84 22.08 0.53
C VAL A 615 26.48 23.40 0.95
N ALA A 616 25.62 24.38 1.28
CA ALA A 616 26.07 25.73 1.62
C ALA A 616 25.04 26.42 2.53
N GLU A 617 25.54 27.36 3.32
CA GLU A 617 24.76 28.20 4.25
C GLU A 617 25.30 29.63 4.18
N GLY A 618 24.47 30.64 4.44
CA GLY A 618 24.89 32.04 4.55
C GLY A 618 25.31 32.71 3.23
N ILE A 619 24.77 32.25 2.07
CA ILE A 619 25.12 32.80 0.74
C ILE A 619 24.43 34.15 0.49
N ALA A 620 23.11 34.22 0.72
CA ALA A 620 22.34 35.44 0.54
C ALA A 620 22.06 36.17 1.85
N GLY A 621 22.27 35.52 3.00
CA GLY A 621 22.02 36.06 4.32
C GLY A 621 22.12 35.04 5.44
N ALA A 622 21.96 35.47 6.67
CA ALA A 622 22.00 34.59 7.81
C ALA A 622 20.77 33.64 7.78
N GLY A 623 21.03 32.34 7.94
CA GLY A 623 19.98 31.33 8.01
C GLY A 623 19.52 30.74 6.66
N ASP A 624 20.04 31.24 5.51
CA ASP A 624 19.77 30.61 4.24
C ASP A 624 20.61 29.31 4.10
N ARG A 625 20.07 28.34 3.37
CA ARG A 625 20.73 27.05 3.17
C ARG A 625 20.36 26.40 1.83
N ILE A 626 21.34 25.79 1.20
CA ILE A 626 21.16 24.94 0.02
C ILE A 626 21.34 23.49 0.46
N ASN A 627 20.30 22.69 0.22
CA ASN A 627 20.31 21.26 0.49
C ASN A 627 20.23 20.46 -0.82
N LEU A 628 21.03 19.39 -0.87
CA LEU A 628 20.95 18.37 -1.92
C LEU A 628 20.58 17.04 -1.26
N SER A 629 19.40 16.53 -1.57
CA SER A 629 18.98 15.20 -1.16
C SER A 629 18.92 14.26 -2.35
N GLY A 630 19.14 12.99 -2.12
CA GLY A 630 19.07 11.99 -3.19
C GLY A 630 18.81 10.59 -2.67
N THR A 631 18.19 9.81 -3.53
CA THR A 631 17.95 8.39 -3.28
C THR A 631 18.40 7.56 -4.46
N ILE A 632 18.87 6.35 -4.21
CA ILE A 632 19.20 5.36 -5.23
C ILE A 632 18.79 3.97 -4.76
N GLY A 633 18.19 3.19 -5.64
CA GLY A 633 17.86 1.79 -5.43
C GLY A 633 18.25 0.97 -6.64
N TYR A 634 19.17 0.03 -6.46
CA TYR A 634 19.51 -0.97 -7.47
C TYR A 634 18.98 -2.34 -7.04
N LEU A 635 18.36 -3.07 -7.97
CA LEU A 635 17.71 -4.34 -7.70
C LEU A 635 18.06 -5.36 -8.79
N ASP A 636 18.65 -6.50 -8.41
CA ASP A 636 18.81 -7.69 -9.23
C ASP A 636 17.82 -8.76 -8.75
N ALA A 637 16.60 -8.76 -9.31
CA ALA A 637 15.53 -9.69 -8.97
C ALA A 637 15.36 -10.71 -10.09
N LYS A 638 15.59 -12.00 -9.79
CA LYS A 638 15.55 -13.08 -10.79
C LYS A 638 14.83 -14.30 -10.28
N TYR A 639 13.93 -14.83 -11.09
CA TYR A 639 13.41 -16.17 -10.86
C TYR A 639 14.51 -17.20 -11.04
N THR A 640 14.64 -18.12 -10.12
CA THR A 640 15.55 -19.28 -10.20
C THR A 640 14.80 -20.54 -10.61
N ARG A 641 13.48 -20.55 -10.39
CA ARG A 641 12.55 -21.58 -10.85
C ARG A 641 11.20 -20.92 -11.08
N PHE A 642 10.59 -21.21 -12.23
CA PHE A 642 9.25 -20.77 -12.59
C PHE A 642 8.64 -21.83 -13.49
N ILE A 643 7.75 -22.64 -12.94
CA ILE A 643 7.09 -23.71 -13.68
C ILE A 643 5.80 -23.16 -14.28
N ASP A 644 5.70 -23.17 -15.61
CA ASP A 644 4.49 -22.75 -16.32
C ASP A 644 3.43 -23.87 -16.38
N ALA A 645 2.28 -23.57 -16.97
CA ALA A 645 1.19 -24.52 -17.12
C ALA A 645 1.54 -25.76 -17.97
N ARG A 646 2.65 -25.73 -18.72
CA ARG A 646 3.17 -26.86 -19.48
C ARG A 646 4.11 -27.76 -18.66
N GLY A 647 4.39 -27.40 -17.39
CA GLY A 647 5.36 -28.07 -16.54
C GLY A 647 6.82 -27.72 -16.84
N ILE A 648 7.07 -26.70 -17.68
CA ILE A 648 8.40 -26.28 -18.13
C ILE A 648 8.94 -25.18 -17.21
N ASN A 649 10.22 -25.26 -16.84
CA ASN A 649 10.87 -24.19 -16.11
C ASN A 649 11.27 -23.05 -17.07
N VAL A 650 10.50 -21.95 -17.03
CA VAL A 650 10.66 -20.77 -17.87
C VAL A 650 11.27 -19.57 -17.14
N ALA A 651 11.93 -19.79 -16.01
CA ALA A 651 12.49 -18.76 -15.16
C ALA A 651 13.40 -17.76 -15.90
N ALA A 652 14.18 -18.23 -16.89
CA ALA A 652 15.07 -17.38 -17.68
C ALA A 652 14.34 -16.31 -18.50
N ASN A 653 13.05 -16.53 -18.80
CA ASN A 653 12.22 -15.67 -19.65
C ASN A 653 11.14 -14.92 -18.84
N ARG A 654 11.31 -14.81 -17.53
CA ARG A 654 10.38 -14.12 -16.61
C ARG A 654 11.10 -13.03 -15.83
N ARG A 655 10.44 -11.89 -15.66
CA ARG A 655 10.88 -10.78 -14.80
C ARG A 655 9.82 -10.50 -13.76
N PHE A 656 10.22 -9.79 -12.71
CA PHE A 656 9.28 -9.31 -11.71
C PHE A 656 8.42 -8.17 -12.26
N GLN A 657 7.12 -8.22 -11.96
CA GLN A 657 6.16 -7.17 -12.34
C GLN A 657 6.49 -5.85 -11.64
N ASN A 658 6.25 -4.72 -12.31
CA ASN A 658 6.34 -3.37 -11.75
C ASN A 658 7.64 -3.12 -10.96
N THR A 659 8.74 -3.74 -11.40
CA THR A 659 10.01 -3.77 -10.68
C THR A 659 11.12 -3.27 -11.60
N PRO A 660 11.40 -1.95 -11.59
CA PRO A 660 12.57 -1.41 -12.28
C PRO A 660 13.86 -1.87 -11.59
N ASP A 661 14.89 -2.18 -12.37
CA ASP A 661 16.20 -2.57 -11.84
C ASP A 661 16.93 -1.40 -11.18
N LEU A 662 16.62 -0.15 -11.58
CA LEU A 662 17.21 1.07 -11.05
C LEU A 662 16.13 2.12 -10.81
N THR A 663 16.09 2.64 -9.59
CA THR A 663 15.35 3.85 -9.21
C THR A 663 16.33 4.86 -8.63
N ALA A 664 16.18 6.14 -8.99
CA ALA A 664 17.02 7.19 -8.44
C ALA A 664 16.24 8.51 -8.37
N SER A 665 16.53 9.33 -7.38
CA SER A 665 16.02 10.69 -7.32
C SER A 665 17.06 11.65 -6.78
N GLY A 666 16.97 12.92 -7.19
CA GLY A 666 17.77 14.00 -6.66
C GLY A 666 16.92 15.25 -6.50
N THR A 667 16.98 15.87 -5.34
CA THR A 667 16.28 17.12 -5.03
C THR A 667 17.28 18.17 -4.62
N LEU A 668 17.30 19.29 -5.33
CA LEU A 668 18.00 20.50 -4.92
C LEU A 668 16.96 21.43 -4.28
N ALA A 669 17.22 21.85 -3.05
CA ALA A 669 16.36 22.76 -2.30
C ALA A 669 17.15 23.98 -1.80
N TYR A 670 16.54 25.15 -1.87
CA TYR A 670 17.09 26.40 -1.34
C TYR A 670 16.06 27.06 -0.42
N HIS A 671 16.43 27.20 0.83
CA HIS A 671 15.68 27.90 1.85
C HIS A 671 16.30 29.28 2.09
N VAL A 672 15.50 30.34 2.03
CA VAL A 672 15.93 31.73 2.27
C VAL A 672 14.99 32.39 3.26
N PRO A 673 15.43 32.70 4.49
CA PRO A 673 14.67 33.53 5.41
C PRO A 673 14.44 34.92 4.82
N VAL A 674 13.22 35.46 4.98
CA VAL A 674 12.82 36.79 4.47
C VAL A 674 12.13 37.59 5.58
N GLY A 675 12.68 38.71 5.96
CA GLY A 675 12.13 39.56 7.02
C GLY A 675 12.16 38.88 8.40
N SER A 676 11.19 39.22 9.27
CA SER A 676 11.06 38.65 10.59
C SER A 676 9.99 37.57 10.61
N GLY A 677 10.37 36.32 10.31
CA GLY A 677 9.48 35.15 10.39
C GLY A 677 8.91 34.65 9.05
N GLY A 678 9.34 35.22 7.91
CA GLY A 678 9.03 34.71 6.58
C GLY A 678 10.17 33.86 6.00
N ALA A 679 9.89 33.07 4.96
CA ALA A 679 10.87 32.31 4.22
C ALA A 679 10.43 32.04 2.79
N ILE A 680 11.37 31.87 1.89
CA ILE A 680 11.18 31.32 0.54
C ILE A 680 11.85 29.96 0.47
N ASP A 681 11.08 28.93 0.13
CA ASP A 681 11.54 27.57 -0.10
C ASP A 681 11.35 27.23 -1.57
N ALA A 682 12.45 27.03 -2.29
CA ALA A 682 12.46 26.59 -3.67
C ALA A 682 13.05 25.20 -3.77
N SER A 683 12.42 24.30 -4.49
CA SER A 683 12.98 22.96 -4.71
C SER A 683 12.72 22.46 -6.13
N THR A 684 13.63 21.63 -6.61
CA THR A 684 13.45 20.87 -7.85
C THR A 684 13.89 19.43 -7.64
N THR A 685 13.05 18.49 -8.10
CA THR A 685 13.27 17.05 -7.97
C THR A 685 13.29 16.40 -9.34
N LEU A 686 14.37 15.69 -9.64
CA LEU A 686 14.46 14.78 -10.78
C LEU A 686 14.38 13.35 -10.25
N SER A 687 13.42 12.58 -10.73
CA SER A 687 13.30 11.15 -10.44
C SER A 687 13.43 10.32 -11.70
N TYR A 688 14.10 9.17 -11.59
CA TYR A 688 14.37 8.25 -12.68
C TYR A 688 13.98 6.83 -12.32
N ARG A 689 13.40 6.12 -13.28
CA ARG A 689 13.13 4.68 -13.22
C ARG A 689 13.60 4.01 -14.50
N SER A 690 14.29 2.88 -14.38
CA SER A 690 14.62 2.03 -15.53
C SER A 690 13.37 1.37 -16.10
N ASP A 691 13.52 0.64 -17.19
CA ASP A 691 12.43 -0.14 -17.78
C ASP A 691 11.85 -1.17 -16.79
N SER A 692 10.56 -1.45 -16.93
CA SER A 692 9.86 -2.45 -16.13
C SER A 692 8.78 -3.16 -16.96
N GLN A 693 8.49 -4.40 -16.57
CA GLN A 693 7.43 -5.18 -17.20
C GLN A 693 6.14 -5.07 -16.37
N GLN A 694 5.00 -5.05 -17.07
CA GLN A 694 3.68 -5.03 -16.45
C GLN A 694 3.23 -6.42 -15.99
N PHE A 695 3.78 -7.46 -16.58
CA PHE A 695 3.55 -8.88 -16.26
C PHE A 695 4.89 -9.61 -16.18
N GLU A 696 4.89 -10.83 -15.64
CA GLU A 696 6.12 -11.65 -15.58
C GLU A 696 6.63 -12.01 -16.97
N LEU A 697 5.73 -12.21 -17.92
CA LEU A 697 6.04 -12.41 -19.34
C LEU A 697 6.14 -11.05 -20.04
N ARG A 698 7.19 -10.84 -20.80
CA ARG A 698 7.33 -9.66 -21.64
C ARG A 698 6.07 -9.41 -22.46
N THR A 699 5.56 -8.18 -22.40
CA THR A 699 4.33 -7.78 -23.09
C THR A 699 4.62 -6.56 -23.97
N PRO A 700 5.02 -6.77 -25.24
CA PRO A 700 5.37 -5.69 -26.15
C PRO A 700 4.27 -4.63 -26.23
N LEU A 701 4.65 -3.35 -26.39
CA LEU A 701 3.81 -2.14 -26.34
C LEU A 701 3.28 -1.77 -24.95
N LEU A 702 3.14 -2.70 -24.01
CA LEU A 702 2.63 -2.43 -22.68
C LEU A 702 3.74 -2.27 -21.64
N ASP A 703 4.88 -2.96 -21.83
CA ASP A 703 6.04 -2.80 -20.94
C ASP A 703 6.55 -1.36 -20.96
N GLN A 704 6.86 -0.82 -19.78
CA GLN A 704 7.25 0.57 -19.62
C GLN A 704 8.77 0.75 -19.86
N PRO A 705 9.17 1.53 -20.87
CA PRO A 705 10.58 1.93 -21.04
C PRO A 705 11.05 2.85 -19.91
N ALA A 706 12.36 2.99 -19.76
CA ALA A 706 12.95 3.91 -18.79
C ALA A 706 12.42 5.35 -18.96
N TYR A 707 12.22 6.04 -17.84
CA TYR A 707 11.74 7.42 -17.85
C TYR A 707 12.24 8.22 -16.66
N ALA A 708 12.16 9.55 -16.82
CA ALA A 708 12.43 10.51 -15.76
C ALA A 708 11.28 11.51 -15.64
N LEU A 709 11.01 11.96 -14.43
CA LEU A 709 10.05 13.02 -14.11
C LEU A 709 10.80 14.19 -13.47
N LEU A 710 10.38 15.39 -13.79
CA LEU A 710 10.89 16.63 -13.22
C LEU A 710 9.76 17.35 -12.50
N ASP A 711 9.93 17.61 -11.21
CA ASP A 711 9.03 18.40 -10.37
C ASP A 711 9.76 19.65 -9.86
N ALA A 712 9.02 20.73 -9.63
CA ALA A 712 9.56 21.93 -9.01
C ALA A 712 8.52 22.61 -8.12
N ASN A 713 8.97 23.18 -7.01
CA ASN A 713 8.11 23.83 -6.03
C ASN A 713 8.75 25.16 -5.60
N LEU A 714 7.90 26.16 -5.37
CA LEU A 714 8.25 27.43 -4.78
C LEU A 714 7.20 27.77 -3.74
N VAL A 715 7.60 27.86 -2.48
CA VAL A 715 6.72 28.21 -1.37
C VAL A 715 7.24 29.48 -0.72
N TYR A 716 6.39 30.49 -0.61
CA TYR A 716 6.65 31.71 0.15
C TYR A 716 5.83 31.68 1.44
N THR A 717 6.49 31.51 2.55
CA THR A 717 5.93 31.68 3.89
C THR A 717 6.06 33.14 4.27
N ILE A 718 4.95 33.82 4.43
CA ILE A 718 4.90 35.29 4.71
C ILE A 718 5.27 35.49 6.17
N ASP A 719 4.67 34.71 7.06
CA ASP A 719 4.92 34.62 8.49
C ASP A 719 4.54 33.21 8.99
N ALA A 720 4.55 32.98 10.28
CA ALA A 720 4.15 31.68 10.84
C ALA A 720 2.72 31.25 10.48
N ARG A 721 1.87 32.15 9.95
CA ARG A 721 0.45 31.92 9.71
C ARG A 721 0.10 31.70 8.24
N PHE A 722 0.78 32.35 7.30
CA PHE A 722 0.36 32.36 5.89
C PHE A 722 1.48 31.90 4.97
N SER A 723 1.14 30.99 4.07
CA SER A 723 2.05 30.59 3.01
C SER A 723 1.33 30.48 1.67
N ILE A 724 2.05 30.79 0.60
CA ILE A 724 1.61 30.67 -0.80
C ILE A 724 2.62 29.75 -1.49
N GLY A 725 2.15 28.67 -2.08
CA GLY A 725 2.97 27.73 -2.85
C GLY A 725 2.60 27.70 -4.32
N VAL A 726 3.57 27.48 -5.18
CA VAL A 726 3.37 27.11 -6.59
C VAL A 726 4.11 25.81 -6.83
N HIS A 727 3.39 24.81 -7.33
CA HIS A 727 3.90 23.45 -7.49
C HIS A 727 3.75 23.02 -8.94
N GLY A 728 4.79 22.40 -9.47
CA GLY A 728 4.80 21.79 -10.80
C GLY A 728 5.18 20.34 -10.73
N LYS A 729 4.32 19.45 -11.18
CA LYS A 729 4.52 18.02 -11.25
C LYS A 729 4.70 17.58 -12.70
N ASN A 730 5.63 16.63 -12.95
CA ASN A 730 5.92 16.11 -14.28
C ASN A 730 6.07 17.26 -15.32
N LEU A 731 6.87 18.25 -15.03
CA LEU A 731 7.03 19.49 -15.84
C LEU A 731 7.43 19.20 -17.29
N THR A 732 8.15 18.12 -17.54
CA THR A 732 8.52 17.65 -18.88
C THR A 732 7.35 17.00 -19.64
N ASN A 733 6.21 16.81 -18.99
CA ASN A 733 5.01 16.17 -19.53
C ASN A 733 5.29 14.76 -20.09
N LYS A 734 6.13 13.99 -19.38
CA LYS A 734 6.46 12.63 -19.77
C LYS A 734 5.24 11.72 -19.70
N ARG A 735 4.99 10.95 -20.75
CA ARG A 735 3.98 9.89 -20.79
C ARG A 735 4.63 8.60 -20.35
N TYR A 736 4.04 7.91 -19.37
CA TYR A 736 4.52 6.62 -18.86
C TYR A 736 3.35 5.74 -18.45
N VAL A 737 3.49 4.45 -18.74
CA VAL A 737 2.48 3.44 -18.42
C VAL A 737 2.66 3.00 -16.97
N VAL A 738 1.57 2.94 -16.21
CA VAL A 738 1.56 2.44 -14.83
C VAL A 738 0.92 1.06 -14.72
N SER A 739 -0.01 0.73 -15.63
CA SER A 739 -0.68 -0.58 -15.62
C SER A 739 -1.40 -0.83 -16.94
N GLY A 740 -1.92 -2.04 -17.14
CA GLY A 740 -2.71 -2.35 -18.32
C GLY A 740 -3.32 -3.75 -18.32
N TYR A 741 -3.97 -4.06 -19.43
CA TYR A 741 -4.53 -5.38 -19.72
C TYR A 741 -4.02 -5.90 -21.05
N ASN A 742 -3.76 -7.21 -21.12
CA ASN A 742 -3.41 -7.93 -22.33
C ASN A 742 -4.20 -9.24 -22.40
N PHE A 743 -5.06 -9.36 -23.42
CA PHE A 743 -5.76 -10.59 -23.78
C PHE A 743 -5.49 -10.94 -25.25
N LEU A 744 -4.24 -10.81 -25.66
CA LEU A 744 -3.72 -11.37 -26.91
C LEU A 744 -2.95 -12.66 -26.61
N LEU A 745 -3.00 -13.60 -27.54
CA LEU A 745 -2.18 -14.80 -27.43
C LEU A 745 -0.71 -14.46 -27.63
N GLN A 746 0.11 -14.94 -26.72
CA GLN A 746 1.57 -14.76 -26.75
C GLN A 746 2.29 -16.11 -26.83
N ASN A 747 3.46 -16.08 -27.42
CA ASN A 747 4.41 -17.18 -27.28
C ASN A 747 4.85 -17.24 -25.80
N PRO A 748 4.63 -18.34 -25.09
CA PRO A 748 4.90 -18.42 -23.66
C PRO A 748 6.40 -18.39 -23.30
N ASP A 749 7.28 -18.52 -24.29
CA ASP A 749 8.73 -18.49 -24.09
C ASP A 749 9.33 -17.10 -24.38
N THR A 750 8.82 -16.39 -25.40
CA THR A 750 9.40 -15.09 -25.82
C THR A 750 8.55 -13.88 -25.44
N GLY A 751 7.26 -14.07 -25.17
CA GLY A 751 6.31 -13.00 -24.99
C GLY A 751 5.84 -12.30 -26.27
N ASP A 752 6.32 -12.71 -27.43
CA ASP A 752 5.89 -12.13 -28.70
C ASP A 752 4.44 -12.54 -29.01
N TYR A 753 3.68 -11.61 -29.61
CA TYR A 753 2.30 -11.89 -29.96
C TYR A 753 2.18 -12.88 -31.09
N LEU A 754 1.32 -13.88 -30.89
CA LEU A 754 0.99 -14.85 -31.94
C LEU A 754 0.12 -14.19 -33.01
N ARG A 755 0.40 -14.58 -34.27
CA ARG A 755 -0.30 -14.06 -35.44
C ARG A 755 -0.94 -15.18 -36.25
N THR A 756 -1.97 -14.84 -36.98
CA THR A 756 -2.53 -15.72 -38.03
C THR A 756 -1.58 -15.82 -39.23
N ALA A 757 -1.84 -16.74 -40.15
CA ALA A 757 -1.09 -16.82 -41.41
C ALA A 757 -1.15 -15.53 -42.25
N ALA A 758 -2.21 -14.74 -42.10
CA ALA A 758 -2.37 -13.41 -42.72
C ALA A 758 -1.67 -12.27 -41.94
N GLY A 759 -0.94 -12.57 -40.86
CA GLY A 759 -0.21 -11.57 -40.06
C GLY A 759 -1.03 -10.85 -39.01
N ALA A 760 -2.34 -11.11 -38.87
CA ALA A 760 -3.19 -10.49 -37.86
C ALA A 760 -2.91 -11.03 -36.46
N LEU A 761 -3.02 -10.18 -35.43
CA LEU A 761 -2.94 -10.58 -34.01
C LEU A 761 -4.07 -11.55 -33.66
N ARG A 762 -3.83 -12.41 -32.69
CA ARG A 762 -4.79 -13.42 -32.23
C ARG A 762 -5.30 -13.05 -30.84
N PRO A 763 -6.60 -12.73 -30.65
CA PRO A 763 -7.16 -12.52 -29.33
C PRO A 763 -7.26 -13.85 -28.57
N SER A 764 -7.10 -13.79 -27.23
CA SER A 764 -7.38 -14.91 -26.32
C SER A 764 -8.74 -14.76 -25.65
N LEU A 765 -9.26 -13.53 -25.57
CA LEU A 765 -10.58 -13.22 -25.04
C LEU A 765 -11.17 -12.06 -25.85
N GLY A 766 -12.50 -12.10 -26.09
CA GLY A 766 -13.15 -11.19 -27.01
C GLY A 766 -12.79 -11.47 -28.46
N SER A 767 -13.09 -10.54 -29.35
CA SER A 767 -12.84 -10.62 -30.80
C SER A 767 -11.96 -9.49 -31.31
N ASP A 768 -12.05 -8.30 -30.69
CA ASP A 768 -11.32 -7.10 -31.10
C ASP A 768 -9.91 -6.99 -30.50
N GLY A 769 -9.55 -7.95 -29.64
CA GLY A 769 -8.28 -8.00 -28.96
C GLY A 769 -8.13 -6.90 -27.90
N VAL A 770 -7.77 -7.26 -26.69
CA VAL A 770 -7.51 -6.33 -25.60
C VAL A 770 -6.02 -6.15 -25.43
N LEU A 771 -5.54 -4.94 -25.67
CA LEU A 771 -4.23 -4.45 -25.30
C LEU A 771 -4.40 -2.98 -24.94
N THR A 772 -4.63 -2.71 -23.65
CA THR A 772 -4.96 -1.38 -23.12
C THR A 772 -3.99 -0.99 -22.02
N ALA A 773 -3.63 0.30 -21.96
CA ALA A 773 -2.72 0.87 -21.00
C ALA A 773 -3.40 1.97 -20.19
N TYR A 774 -2.96 2.14 -18.95
CA TYR A 774 -3.26 3.27 -18.07
C TYR A 774 -1.97 4.03 -17.81
N TYR A 775 -2.06 5.36 -17.87
CA TYR A 775 -0.89 6.24 -17.81
C TYR A 775 -0.82 6.96 -16.46
N GLY A 776 0.39 7.30 -16.06
CA GLY A 776 0.64 8.19 -14.94
C GLY A 776 0.23 9.62 -15.24
N ASN A 777 0.15 10.45 -14.21
CA ASN A 777 -0.34 11.83 -14.33
C ASN A 777 0.49 12.65 -15.32
N PRO A 778 -0.14 13.46 -16.18
CA PRO A 778 0.55 14.42 -17.06
C PRO A 778 1.14 15.58 -16.25
N ARG A 779 1.71 16.56 -16.95
CA ARG A 779 2.13 17.82 -16.30
C ARG A 779 0.95 18.48 -15.62
N GLN A 780 1.13 18.81 -14.34
CA GLN A 780 0.21 19.59 -13.52
C GLN A 780 0.95 20.78 -12.91
N VAL A 781 0.30 21.93 -12.90
CA VAL A 781 0.77 23.13 -12.19
C VAL A 781 -0.37 23.63 -11.34
N PHE A 782 -0.12 23.86 -10.06
CA PHE A 782 -1.12 24.34 -9.13
C PHE A 782 -0.53 25.26 -8.07
N ALA A 783 -1.34 26.14 -7.56
CA ALA A 783 -1.01 27.02 -6.45
C ALA A 783 -1.73 26.59 -5.18
N THR A 784 -1.08 26.76 -4.04
CA THR A 784 -1.65 26.52 -2.71
C THR A 784 -1.63 27.80 -1.89
N LEU A 785 -2.69 28.02 -1.14
CA LEU A 785 -2.74 29.04 -0.10
C LEU A 785 -3.04 28.33 1.22
N THR A 786 -2.19 28.52 2.21
CA THR A 786 -2.36 27.93 3.55
C THR A 786 -2.40 29.01 4.60
N ALA A 787 -3.37 28.92 5.50
CA ALA A 787 -3.50 29.75 6.70
C ALA A 787 -3.50 28.87 7.93
N LYS A 788 -2.63 29.18 8.92
CA LYS A 788 -2.47 28.44 10.18
C LYS A 788 -2.67 29.41 11.36
N PHE A 789 -3.46 29.02 12.36
CA PHE A 789 -3.79 29.82 13.54
C PHE A 789 -3.69 28.98 14.81
#